data_b7f59ca2ce609ff9435552fbae1b9692
#
_entry.id   b7f59ca2ce609ff9435552fbae1b9692
#
_cell.length_a   1.000
_cell.length_b   1.000
_cell.length_c   1.000
_cell.angle_alpha   90.00
_cell.angle_beta   90.00
_cell.angle_gamma   90.00
#
_symmetry.space_group_name_H-M   'P 1'
#
loop_
_entity.id
_entity.type
_entity.pdbx_description
1 polymer ?
#
loop_
_entity_poly.entity_id
_entity_poly.type
_entity_poly.pdbx_seq_one_letter_code
_entity_poly.pdbx_strand_id
1 'polypeptide(L)'
;MSKLLNNITPWIFLFLTVYSSSLAQQTPSFDEGKLYTLGKIEVTGIKSFSPQTVVAYTGLRKGQQVRIPGDDISAVINKLWKLELFSDINFYLTRVEGDTADIEIYIQELPTLSDYTITGVKKNKLQSLIDDTGLKKGLKISENFLETTKNYIVNKYRKDGFLNTKVTIETKKDTVGSNSQKMLIFIDRGDRVKINSITFEGNDEFSDGTLRKRFKNTKRKFFGRFWKKSKFIEEDYNEDLSTLIDYYKEKGHRDARVISDTVISNNNEIDLQVKVVEGNKYYFGDINFLGNSVYSDQDLARLLGIDKGDIYNGVLLRKRIADPTKPDGEDLTNLYQNNGYLFSSVNPVEISAENDTINFEIRIIEGKPAYFNRITVVGNDRTNDHVIYRELRTKPGGLYSKDLVVRSVRELGQLGFFDPEQISPDFKNVDPNAGTVDIEYGLVEKGASQIELQGGYGGGGFIGTLGLSFSNFSMRNIWNKSAYKPVPMGDGQQLSLRLQKSRFYETYSFSFSEPWLGGQQPVQFSTSISQTTQYRYNYFTGRADTSQYFKIRGINIGLAKRLQVPDDYFTLSQAIGYQYYDLNNYYTGLFTFGDGVSNNLYYTVALSRNNTYTNPIFPLGGSQFSVSAKLSFPYSLVNNVDYAKLGDQAAYQNSDGTPDQAKIDQEKFRWLEYYKLKFSGSWYSTIVDKLVLKTHTEFGYLGAYNTDRGIIPFERFYLGGDGLSQYALDGRETIAMRGYENQSLSDRDGATIYNKFSLELRYPITLKPSASIFALSFLEAGNSYNNFKEYNPFDMKRSAGFGIRIFMPAFGLLGIDFGYGFDSSVEGDLSPHGWETHFIIGQQF
;
A
#
# COMPACT_ATOMS: atom_id res chain seq x y z
N MET A 1 20.89 -50.51 60.25
CA MET A 1 20.38 -50.54 61.64
C MET A 1 18.92 -50.27 61.62
N SER A 2 18.19 -51.23 61.60
CA SER A 2 17.51 -51.99 62.72
C SER A 2 16.27 -51.20 63.05
N LYS A 3 15.23 -51.80 62.78
CA LYS A 3 14.37 -52.71 63.55
C LYS A 3 13.02 -52.06 63.77
N LEU A 4 11.87 -52.56 63.74
CA LEU A 4 11.28 -53.88 63.86
C LEU A 4 9.76 -53.64 63.73
N LEU A 5 9.10 -54.34 62.90
CA LEU A 5 8.31 -55.55 63.18
C LEU A 5 7.02 -55.36 64.00
N ASN A 6 5.98 -55.81 63.42
CA ASN A 6 4.90 -56.63 63.96
C ASN A 6 3.76 -55.86 64.68
N ASN A 7 2.52 -56.15 64.37
CA ASN A 7 1.81 -57.40 64.42
C ASN A 7 0.41 -57.18 63.85
N ILE A 8 -0.04 -57.95 62.88
CA ILE A 8 -0.83 -59.20 62.96
C ILE A 8 -2.28 -58.94 63.48
N THR A 9 -3.14 -59.03 62.46
CA THR A 9 -4.35 -59.89 62.32
C THR A 9 -5.34 -59.95 63.54
N PRO A 10 -6.48 -60.49 63.24
CA PRO A 10 -7.53 -60.52 62.23
C PRO A 10 -8.93 -60.29 62.83
N TRP A 11 -9.98 -60.45 62.13
CA TRP A 11 -11.22 -61.19 62.45
C TRP A 11 -12.39 -60.61 61.65
N ILE A 12 -12.85 -61.35 60.75
CA ILE A 12 -14.04 -62.25 60.62
C ILE A 12 -15.27 -61.55 60.13
N PHE A 13 -15.55 -61.89 58.85
CA PHE A 13 -16.84 -62.40 58.39
C PHE A 13 -18.07 -62.13 59.24
N LEU A 14 -18.98 -61.33 58.66
CA LEU A 14 -20.39 -61.68 58.82
C LEU A 14 -21.07 -61.46 57.48
N PHE A 15 -21.45 -62.61 56.89
CA PHE A 15 -22.39 -62.68 55.85
C PHE A 15 -23.73 -62.11 56.24
N LEU A 16 -24.19 -61.14 55.46
CA LEU A 16 -25.59 -60.80 55.36
C LEU A 16 -25.93 -60.68 53.91
N THR A 17 -26.41 -61.77 53.37
CA THR A 17 -27.14 -61.90 52.12
C THR A 17 -28.44 -61.14 52.23
N VAL A 18 -28.43 -59.93 51.68
CA VAL A 18 -29.68 -59.29 51.28
C VAL A 18 -29.88 -59.65 49.79
N TYR A 19 -30.79 -60.49 49.54
CA TYR A 19 -31.38 -60.69 48.26
C TYR A 19 -32.10 -59.41 47.86
N SER A 20 -31.37 -58.49 47.19
CA SER A 20 -31.97 -57.53 46.31
C SER A 20 -32.02 -58.22 44.92
N SER A 21 -33.15 -58.59 44.51
CA SER A 21 -33.46 -58.95 43.13
C SER A 21 -33.20 -57.66 42.29
N SER A 22 -31.96 -57.45 41.94
CA SER A 22 -31.63 -56.58 40.78
C SER A 22 -32.18 -57.28 39.54
N LEU A 23 -33.27 -56.73 39.03
CA LEU A 23 -33.61 -56.94 37.60
C LEU A 23 -32.38 -56.58 36.84
N ALA A 24 -31.52 -57.58 36.58
CA ALA A 24 -30.47 -57.43 35.59
C ALA A 24 -31.19 -57.08 34.27
N GLN A 25 -31.13 -55.85 33.86
CA GLN A 25 -31.45 -55.46 32.50
C GLN A 25 -30.56 -56.35 31.64
N GLN A 26 -31.13 -57.39 31.05
CA GLN A 26 -30.40 -58.20 30.08
C GLN A 26 -29.97 -57.24 28.98
N THR A 27 -28.70 -56.96 28.93
CA THR A 27 -28.09 -56.31 27.74
C THR A 27 -28.35 -57.27 26.56
N PRO A 28 -29.04 -56.82 25.52
CA PRO A 28 -29.32 -57.67 24.37
C PRO A 28 -27.99 -58.17 23.80
N SER A 29 -27.79 -59.45 23.66
CA SER A 29 -26.66 -60.05 22.96
C SER A 29 -26.84 -59.75 21.46
N PHE A 30 -25.84 -59.15 20.84
CA PHE A 30 -25.82 -58.87 19.42
C PHE A 30 -24.55 -59.44 18.80
N ASP A 31 -24.67 -59.90 17.55
CA ASP A 31 -23.54 -60.42 16.78
C ASP A 31 -22.83 -59.23 16.09
N GLU A 32 -21.54 -59.07 16.34
CA GLU A 32 -20.74 -58.02 15.69
C GLU A 32 -20.77 -58.14 14.17
N GLY A 33 -21.12 -57.02 13.49
CA GLY A 33 -21.19 -56.98 12.02
C GLY A 33 -22.36 -57.71 11.39
N LYS A 34 -23.40 -58.06 12.17
CA LYS A 34 -24.61 -58.67 11.66
C LYS A 34 -25.54 -57.65 11.02
N LEU A 35 -26.30 -58.09 10.00
CA LEU A 35 -27.29 -57.28 9.31
C LEU A 35 -28.60 -57.31 10.08
N TYR A 36 -29.11 -56.15 10.53
CA TYR A 36 -30.37 -56.03 11.23
C TYR A 36 -31.35 -55.18 10.45
N THR A 37 -32.64 -55.46 10.56
CA THR A 37 -33.71 -54.58 10.11
C THR A 37 -34.05 -53.59 11.24
N LEU A 38 -33.99 -52.31 10.97
CA LEU A 38 -34.27 -51.25 11.96
C LEU A 38 -35.76 -51.28 12.35
N GLY A 39 -36.01 -51.44 13.64
CA GLY A 39 -37.35 -51.33 14.26
C GLY A 39 -37.68 -49.90 14.64
N LYS A 40 -37.65 -49.61 15.96
CA LYS A 40 -37.84 -48.27 16.53
C LYS A 40 -36.51 -47.51 16.48
N ILE A 41 -36.54 -46.25 16.07
CA ILE A 41 -35.40 -45.31 16.17
C ILE A 41 -35.82 -44.23 17.17
N GLU A 42 -35.12 -44.14 18.27
CA GLU A 42 -35.36 -43.19 19.32
C GLU A 42 -34.17 -42.23 19.43
N VAL A 43 -34.42 -40.95 19.65
CA VAL A 43 -33.36 -39.92 19.86
C VAL A 43 -33.56 -39.31 21.24
N THR A 44 -32.52 -39.41 22.09
CA THR A 44 -32.52 -38.91 23.46
C THR A 44 -31.39 -37.93 23.68
N GLY A 45 -31.44 -37.17 24.80
CA GLY A 45 -30.39 -36.22 25.16
C GLY A 45 -30.48 -34.84 24.52
N ILE A 46 -31.35 -34.64 23.55
CA ILE A 46 -31.56 -33.38 22.84
C ILE A 46 -32.36 -32.38 23.70
N LYS A 47 -32.07 -31.09 23.48
CA LYS A 47 -32.71 -29.96 24.20
C LYS A 47 -33.31 -28.91 23.27
N SER A 48 -32.67 -28.68 22.13
CA SER A 48 -33.01 -27.62 21.17
C SER A 48 -33.56 -28.14 19.85
N PHE A 49 -33.31 -29.38 19.53
CA PHE A 49 -33.77 -30.00 18.26
C PHE A 49 -34.95 -30.94 18.50
N SER A 50 -35.79 -31.16 17.49
CA SER A 50 -36.79 -32.20 17.55
C SER A 50 -36.20 -33.59 17.22
N PRO A 51 -36.63 -34.66 17.89
CA PRO A 51 -36.17 -36.04 17.58
C PRO A 51 -36.32 -36.40 16.10
N GLN A 52 -37.43 -36.00 15.49
CA GLN A 52 -37.70 -36.27 14.08
C GLN A 52 -36.69 -35.58 13.15
N THR A 53 -36.28 -34.37 13.47
CA THR A 53 -35.28 -33.63 12.68
C THR A 53 -33.94 -34.37 12.68
N VAL A 54 -33.50 -34.84 13.84
CA VAL A 54 -32.27 -35.62 13.98
C VAL A 54 -32.35 -36.93 13.20
N VAL A 55 -33.45 -37.70 13.35
CA VAL A 55 -33.65 -38.94 12.60
C VAL A 55 -33.63 -38.68 11.09
N ALA A 56 -34.30 -37.65 10.61
CA ALA A 56 -34.30 -37.28 9.19
C ALA A 56 -32.87 -36.96 8.69
N TYR A 57 -32.04 -36.29 9.54
CA TYR A 57 -30.66 -35.97 9.19
C TYR A 57 -29.74 -37.17 9.13
N THR A 58 -29.96 -38.21 9.95
CA THR A 58 -29.23 -39.47 9.89
C THR A 58 -29.46 -40.19 8.57
N GLY A 59 -30.67 -40.07 8.02
CA GLY A 59 -31.14 -40.79 6.83
C GLY A 59 -31.60 -42.24 7.14
N LEU A 60 -31.57 -42.66 8.41
CA LEU A 60 -32.06 -43.96 8.85
C LEU A 60 -33.59 -44.04 8.82
N ARG A 61 -34.15 -45.16 8.42
CA ARG A 61 -35.60 -45.39 8.34
C ARG A 61 -35.98 -46.71 8.96
N LYS A 62 -37.14 -46.74 9.60
CA LYS A 62 -37.74 -48.00 10.06
C LYS A 62 -37.92 -48.98 8.87
N GLY A 63 -37.52 -50.25 9.07
CA GLY A 63 -37.54 -51.26 8.02
C GLY A 63 -36.28 -51.31 7.14
N GLN A 64 -35.33 -50.37 7.31
CA GLN A 64 -34.04 -50.35 6.60
C GLN A 64 -33.12 -51.46 7.16
N GLN A 65 -32.41 -52.13 6.29
CA GLN A 65 -31.36 -53.08 6.68
C GLN A 65 -30.05 -52.29 6.91
N VAL A 66 -29.43 -52.49 8.07
CA VAL A 66 -28.20 -51.82 8.49
C VAL A 66 -27.30 -52.81 9.22
N ARG A 67 -26.02 -52.76 8.94
CA ARG A 67 -25.02 -53.60 9.63
C ARG A 67 -24.63 -52.95 10.96
N ILE A 68 -24.76 -53.67 12.06
CA ILE A 68 -24.48 -53.18 13.41
C ILE A 68 -23.59 -54.15 14.18
N PRO A 69 -22.43 -53.73 14.70
CA PRO A 69 -21.69 -52.51 14.28
C PRO A 69 -21.20 -52.62 12.85
N GLY A 70 -21.09 -51.46 12.15
CA GLY A 70 -20.63 -51.43 10.75
C GLY A 70 -20.50 -50.03 10.19
N ASP A 71 -20.10 -50.00 8.89
CA ASP A 71 -19.83 -48.76 8.17
C ASP A 71 -21.06 -47.86 8.06
N ASP A 72 -22.26 -48.42 8.00
CA ASP A 72 -23.50 -47.65 7.92
C ASP A 72 -23.70 -46.74 9.15
N ILE A 73 -23.49 -47.31 10.35
CA ILE A 73 -23.59 -46.56 11.59
C ILE A 73 -22.43 -45.57 11.73
N SER A 74 -21.21 -45.95 11.36
CA SER A 74 -20.06 -45.07 11.35
C SER A 74 -20.25 -43.88 10.41
N ALA A 75 -20.84 -44.11 9.23
CA ALA A 75 -21.18 -43.03 8.28
C ALA A 75 -22.21 -42.05 8.87
N VAL A 76 -23.22 -42.54 9.58
CA VAL A 76 -24.21 -41.73 10.25
C VAL A 76 -23.60 -40.89 11.38
N ILE A 77 -22.75 -41.51 12.20
CA ILE A 77 -22.01 -40.80 13.27
C ILE A 77 -21.16 -39.69 12.66
N ASN A 78 -20.38 -39.99 11.64
CA ASN A 78 -19.54 -39.00 10.95
C ASN A 78 -20.35 -37.89 10.30
N LYS A 79 -21.55 -38.18 9.77
CA LYS A 79 -22.47 -37.20 9.21
C LYS A 79 -23.00 -36.23 10.27
N LEU A 80 -23.35 -36.76 11.44
CA LEU A 80 -23.80 -35.92 12.56
C LEU A 80 -22.65 -35.10 13.15
N TRP A 81 -21.44 -35.65 13.27
CA TRP A 81 -20.26 -34.91 13.73
C TRP A 81 -19.89 -33.74 12.80
N LYS A 82 -20.05 -33.89 11.50
CA LYS A 82 -19.79 -32.81 10.53
C LYS A 82 -20.70 -31.60 10.69
N LEU A 83 -21.77 -31.71 11.44
CA LEU A 83 -22.65 -30.57 11.75
C LEU A 83 -22.06 -29.63 12.80
N GLU A 84 -21.06 -30.08 13.56
CA GLU A 84 -20.42 -29.32 14.66
C GLU A 84 -21.44 -28.80 15.71
N LEU A 85 -22.55 -29.51 15.89
CA LEU A 85 -23.63 -29.11 16.79
C LEU A 85 -23.66 -29.91 18.11
N PHE A 86 -22.91 -31.00 18.15
CA PHE A 86 -22.98 -31.99 19.20
C PHE A 86 -21.63 -32.18 19.89
N SER A 87 -21.67 -32.45 21.21
CA SER A 87 -20.50 -32.74 22.01
C SER A 87 -20.30 -34.25 22.21
N ASP A 88 -21.35 -35.02 22.04
CA ASP A 88 -21.28 -36.48 22.12
C ASP A 88 -22.39 -37.10 21.29
N ILE A 89 -22.12 -38.25 20.66
CA ILE A 89 -23.04 -39.00 19.82
C ILE A 89 -22.78 -40.49 20.05
N ASN A 90 -23.76 -41.15 20.67
CA ASN A 90 -23.68 -42.59 20.96
C ASN A 90 -24.89 -43.29 20.35
N PHE A 91 -24.67 -44.52 19.85
CA PHE A 91 -25.69 -45.42 19.36
C PHE A 91 -25.80 -46.60 20.28
N TYR A 92 -26.99 -46.83 20.79
CA TYR A 92 -27.30 -47.99 21.66
C TYR A 92 -28.31 -48.87 20.99
N LEU A 93 -28.09 -50.22 21.05
CA LEU A 93 -29.09 -51.23 20.76
C LEU A 93 -29.94 -51.43 22.00
N THR A 94 -31.22 -51.06 21.93
CA THR A 94 -32.12 -51.14 23.07
C THR A 94 -32.92 -52.46 23.12
N ARG A 95 -33.16 -53.04 21.93
CA ARG A 95 -33.90 -54.33 21.82
C ARG A 95 -33.47 -55.03 20.55
N VAL A 96 -33.32 -56.33 20.63
CA VAL A 96 -33.07 -57.21 19.46
C VAL A 96 -34.05 -58.39 19.49
N GLU A 97 -34.89 -58.50 18.47
CA GLU A 97 -35.82 -59.63 18.28
C GLU A 97 -35.58 -60.28 16.93
N GLY A 98 -34.90 -61.41 16.92
CA GLY A 98 -34.50 -62.10 15.69
C GLY A 98 -33.55 -61.21 14.86
N ASP A 99 -33.99 -60.82 13.65
CA ASP A 99 -33.22 -59.93 12.78
C ASP A 99 -33.72 -58.47 12.85
N THR A 100 -34.59 -58.10 13.79
CA THR A 100 -35.03 -56.70 14.01
C THR A 100 -34.33 -56.14 15.22
N ALA A 101 -33.81 -54.93 15.07
CA ALA A 101 -33.10 -54.18 16.14
C ALA A 101 -33.69 -52.78 16.32
N ASP A 102 -34.01 -52.44 17.58
CA ASP A 102 -34.37 -51.11 17.98
C ASP A 102 -33.11 -50.33 18.40
N ILE A 103 -32.95 -49.10 17.93
CA ILE A 103 -31.81 -48.28 18.24
C ILE A 103 -32.19 -47.01 18.97
N GLU A 104 -31.36 -46.60 19.92
CA GLU A 104 -31.38 -45.31 20.56
C GLU A 104 -30.16 -44.52 20.15
N ILE A 105 -30.37 -43.30 19.68
CA ILE A 105 -29.31 -42.33 19.35
C ILE A 105 -29.27 -41.34 20.49
N TYR A 106 -28.29 -41.47 21.35
CA TYR A 106 -28.07 -40.51 22.43
C TYR A 106 -27.16 -39.38 21.89
N ILE A 107 -27.65 -38.16 22.01
CA ILE A 107 -26.93 -37.00 21.49
C ILE A 107 -26.84 -35.94 22.60
N GLN A 108 -25.61 -35.46 22.84
CA GLN A 108 -25.40 -34.33 23.73
C GLN A 108 -25.13 -33.07 22.86
N GLU A 109 -26.03 -32.10 22.94
CA GLU A 109 -25.89 -30.84 22.18
C GLU A 109 -24.82 -29.94 22.79
N LEU A 110 -23.99 -29.33 21.91
CA LEU A 110 -23.12 -28.21 22.32
C LEU A 110 -23.95 -27.04 22.81
N PRO A 111 -23.56 -26.38 23.93
CA PRO A 111 -24.23 -25.20 24.42
C PRO A 111 -24.04 -24.02 23.45
N THR A 112 -25.02 -23.13 23.41
CA THR A 112 -25.01 -21.93 22.59
C THR A 112 -24.53 -20.74 23.38
N LEU A 113 -23.63 -19.93 22.81
CA LEU A 113 -23.12 -18.70 23.40
C LEU A 113 -24.23 -17.63 23.43
N SER A 114 -24.77 -17.36 24.63
CA SER A 114 -25.79 -16.32 24.84
C SER A 114 -25.19 -14.92 24.95
N ASP A 115 -24.07 -14.84 25.65
CA ASP A 115 -23.36 -13.59 25.88
C ASP A 115 -21.89 -13.85 26.24
N TYR A 116 -21.05 -12.81 26.10
CA TYR A 116 -19.65 -12.89 26.48
C TYR A 116 -19.18 -11.61 27.16
N THR A 117 -18.23 -11.75 28.06
CA THR A 117 -17.59 -10.62 28.75
C THR A 117 -16.08 -10.80 28.70
N ILE A 118 -15.35 -9.80 28.23
CA ILE A 118 -13.89 -9.81 28.16
C ILE A 118 -13.36 -8.75 29.12
N THR A 119 -12.50 -9.17 30.05
CA THR A 119 -11.85 -8.31 31.04
C THR A 119 -10.34 -8.31 30.85
N GLY A 120 -9.65 -7.24 31.28
CA GLY A 120 -8.20 -7.09 31.11
C GLY A 120 -7.76 -6.43 29.81
N VAL A 121 -8.71 -5.99 28.95
CA VAL A 121 -8.44 -5.33 27.66
C VAL A 121 -8.75 -3.84 27.72
N LYS A 122 -7.96 -3.02 27.04
CA LYS A 122 -8.27 -1.59 26.88
C LYS A 122 -9.50 -1.40 25.99
N LYS A 123 -10.40 -0.47 26.34
CA LYS A 123 -11.67 -0.22 25.62
C LYS A 123 -11.49 -0.04 24.10
N ASN A 124 -10.43 0.67 23.69
CA ASN A 124 -10.15 0.91 22.26
C ASN A 124 -9.63 -0.31 21.48
N LYS A 125 -9.27 -1.41 22.16
CA LYS A 125 -8.82 -2.67 21.55
C LYS A 125 -9.84 -3.79 21.66
N LEU A 126 -10.91 -3.56 22.41
CA LEU A 126 -11.90 -4.59 22.70
C LEU A 126 -12.64 -5.04 21.42
N GLN A 127 -13.11 -4.09 20.62
CA GLN A 127 -13.84 -4.41 19.40
C GLN A 127 -12.96 -5.19 18.40
N SER A 128 -11.73 -4.75 18.17
CA SER A 128 -10.79 -5.49 17.32
C SER A 128 -10.54 -6.91 17.82
N LEU A 129 -10.47 -7.11 19.14
CA LEU A 129 -10.27 -8.46 19.68
C LEU A 129 -11.49 -9.36 19.47
N ILE A 130 -12.70 -8.81 19.58
CA ILE A 130 -13.96 -9.52 19.31
C ILE A 130 -14.02 -9.93 17.83
N ASP A 131 -13.73 -8.98 16.92
CA ASP A 131 -13.76 -9.21 15.48
C ASP A 131 -12.73 -10.28 15.07
N ASP A 132 -11.50 -10.18 15.60
CA ASP A 132 -10.42 -11.10 15.30
C ASP A 132 -10.65 -12.53 15.85
N THR A 133 -11.31 -12.67 16.99
CA THR A 133 -11.65 -13.97 17.58
C THR A 133 -12.93 -14.56 17.01
N GLY A 134 -13.66 -13.80 16.20
CA GLY A 134 -14.94 -14.23 15.63
C GLY A 134 -16.06 -14.44 16.64
N LEU A 135 -15.94 -13.89 17.87
CA LEU A 135 -16.94 -14.03 18.94
C LEU A 135 -18.27 -13.38 18.55
N LYS A 136 -19.31 -14.21 18.41
CA LYS A 136 -20.68 -13.76 18.12
C LYS A 136 -21.67 -14.54 18.98
N LYS A 137 -22.73 -13.87 19.44
CA LYS A 137 -23.86 -14.54 20.10
C LYS A 137 -24.50 -15.54 19.11
N GLY A 138 -24.88 -16.69 19.62
CA GLY A 138 -25.44 -17.78 18.83
C GLY A 138 -24.46 -18.86 18.37
N LEU A 139 -23.15 -18.68 18.56
CA LEU A 139 -22.14 -19.70 18.25
C LEU A 139 -22.27 -20.91 19.20
N LYS A 140 -21.91 -22.09 18.72
CA LYS A 140 -21.78 -23.28 19.55
C LYS A 140 -20.44 -23.28 20.28
N ILE A 141 -20.48 -23.58 21.58
CA ILE A 141 -19.29 -23.61 22.43
C ILE A 141 -18.76 -25.04 22.44
N SER A 142 -17.68 -25.28 21.70
CA SER A 142 -16.89 -26.52 21.75
C SER A 142 -15.58 -26.29 22.51
N GLU A 143 -14.96 -27.36 23.01
CA GLU A 143 -13.63 -27.26 23.64
C GLU A 143 -12.59 -26.70 22.67
N ASN A 144 -12.66 -27.14 21.41
CA ASN A 144 -11.78 -26.60 20.36
C ASN A 144 -11.97 -25.11 20.18
N PHE A 145 -13.19 -24.60 20.18
CA PHE A 145 -13.47 -23.15 20.09
C PHE A 145 -12.89 -22.38 21.28
N LEU A 146 -13.02 -22.91 22.52
CA LEU A 146 -12.47 -22.31 23.71
C LEU A 146 -10.93 -22.25 23.66
N GLU A 147 -10.27 -23.37 23.31
CA GLU A 147 -8.81 -23.43 23.23
C GLU A 147 -8.26 -22.58 22.05
N THR A 148 -8.93 -22.60 20.90
CA THR A 148 -8.55 -21.77 19.75
C THR A 148 -8.65 -20.28 20.09
N THR A 149 -9.75 -19.87 20.75
CA THR A 149 -9.94 -18.48 21.22
C THR A 149 -8.87 -18.09 22.23
N LYS A 150 -8.60 -18.95 23.20
CA LYS A 150 -7.56 -18.71 24.23
C LYS A 150 -6.18 -18.59 23.58
N ASN A 151 -5.81 -19.54 22.73
CA ASN A 151 -4.52 -19.55 22.05
C ASN A 151 -4.35 -18.35 21.13
N TYR A 152 -5.39 -17.96 20.41
CA TYR A 152 -5.37 -16.74 19.60
C TYR A 152 -5.06 -15.50 20.46
N ILE A 153 -5.76 -15.33 21.58
CA ILE A 153 -5.56 -14.18 22.47
C ILE A 153 -4.14 -14.20 23.06
N VAL A 154 -3.67 -15.35 23.54
CA VAL A 154 -2.31 -15.50 24.08
C VAL A 154 -1.27 -15.12 23.01
N ASN A 155 -1.39 -15.67 21.79
CA ASN A 155 -0.45 -15.40 20.71
C ASN A 155 -0.48 -13.93 20.26
N LYS A 156 -1.66 -13.32 20.22
CA LYS A 156 -1.79 -11.89 19.92
C LYS A 156 -1.03 -11.01 20.93
N TYR A 157 -1.14 -11.30 22.21
CA TYR A 157 -0.41 -10.57 23.25
C TYR A 157 1.09 -10.92 23.26
N ARG A 158 1.48 -12.17 22.96
CA ARG A 158 2.88 -12.56 22.77
C ARG A 158 3.53 -11.79 21.62
N LYS A 159 2.85 -11.65 20.48
CA LYS A 159 3.28 -10.80 19.37
C LYS A 159 3.43 -9.31 19.74
N ASP A 160 2.70 -8.86 20.74
CA ASP A 160 2.85 -7.51 21.32
C ASP A 160 3.99 -7.42 22.37
N GLY A 161 4.67 -8.54 22.68
CA GLY A 161 5.80 -8.64 23.62
C GLY A 161 5.40 -8.93 25.08
N PHE A 162 4.18 -9.45 25.33
CA PHE A 162 3.67 -9.88 26.63
C PHE A 162 3.75 -11.40 26.75
N LEU A 163 4.94 -11.95 26.99
CA LEU A 163 5.17 -13.40 26.99
C LEU A 163 4.42 -14.14 28.09
N ASN A 164 4.23 -13.48 29.24
CA ASN A 164 3.60 -14.07 30.43
C ASN A 164 2.09 -13.90 30.44
N THR A 165 1.47 -13.61 29.28
CA THR A 165 0.02 -13.46 29.19
C THR A 165 -0.68 -14.77 29.56
N LYS A 166 -1.60 -14.67 30.53
CA LYS A 166 -2.50 -15.75 30.95
C LYS A 166 -3.92 -15.40 30.52
N VAL A 167 -4.58 -16.34 29.90
CA VAL A 167 -5.98 -16.22 29.49
C VAL A 167 -6.76 -17.36 30.13
N THR A 168 -7.78 -17.01 30.91
CA THR A 168 -8.71 -17.97 31.49
C THR A 168 -10.08 -17.74 30.89
N ILE A 169 -10.68 -18.80 30.39
CA ILE A 169 -12.03 -18.77 29.82
C ILE A 169 -12.91 -19.64 30.71
N GLU A 170 -13.94 -19.05 31.25
CA GLU A 170 -14.96 -19.74 32.05
C GLU A 170 -16.30 -19.66 31.36
N THR A 171 -17.03 -20.77 31.37
CA THR A 171 -18.40 -20.81 30.86
C THR A 171 -19.38 -20.97 32.00
N LYS A 172 -20.44 -20.16 32.02
CA LYS A 172 -21.49 -20.22 33.03
C LYS A 172 -22.85 -20.43 32.37
N LYS A 173 -23.65 -21.35 32.94
CA LYS A 173 -25.01 -21.57 32.43
C LYS A 173 -25.80 -20.26 32.48
N ASP A 174 -26.54 -19.99 31.41
CA ASP A 174 -27.44 -18.84 31.35
C ASP A 174 -28.89 -19.31 31.52
N THR A 175 -29.67 -18.52 32.21
CA THR A 175 -31.09 -18.80 32.48
C THR A 175 -31.99 -18.42 31.32
N VAL A 176 -31.49 -17.75 30.30
CA VAL A 176 -32.28 -17.24 29.14
C VAL A 176 -32.64 -18.33 28.15
N GLY A 177 -32.00 -19.48 28.15
CA GLY A 177 -32.27 -20.60 27.24
C GLY A 177 -31.95 -21.97 27.81
N SER A 178 -32.62 -23.03 27.31
CA SER A 178 -32.49 -24.39 27.83
C SER A 178 -31.07 -24.99 27.66
N ASN A 179 -30.27 -24.53 26.72
CA ASN A 179 -28.88 -24.97 26.45
C ASN A 179 -27.98 -23.81 26.08
N SER A 180 -28.01 -22.72 26.90
CA SER A 180 -27.21 -21.53 26.65
C SER A 180 -26.20 -21.29 27.76
N GLN A 181 -25.05 -20.72 27.42
CA GLN A 181 -23.97 -20.38 28.33
C GLN A 181 -23.40 -19.00 28.01
N LYS A 182 -22.98 -18.30 29.05
CA LYS A 182 -22.19 -17.07 28.98
C LYS A 182 -20.72 -17.42 29.06
N MET A 183 -19.89 -16.74 28.27
CA MET A 183 -18.44 -16.89 28.28
C MET A 183 -17.78 -15.70 28.97
N LEU A 184 -16.97 -15.99 29.99
CA LEU A 184 -16.18 -14.99 30.70
C LEU A 184 -14.71 -15.20 30.35
N ILE A 185 -14.11 -14.21 29.71
CA ILE A 185 -12.72 -14.24 29.29
C ILE A 185 -11.93 -13.26 30.16
N PHE A 186 -11.04 -13.79 30.95
CA PHE A 186 -10.15 -13.02 31.81
C PHE A 186 -8.75 -13.01 31.23
N ILE A 187 -8.25 -11.82 30.91
CA ILE A 187 -6.94 -11.63 30.31
C ILE A 187 -6.03 -10.93 31.30
N ASP A 188 -5.06 -11.66 31.81
CA ASP A 188 -3.92 -11.08 32.52
C ASP A 188 -2.74 -11.03 31.52
N ARG A 189 -2.50 -9.86 30.99
CA ARG A 189 -1.44 -9.68 29.99
C ARG A 189 -0.03 -9.71 30.59
N GLY A 190 0.10 -9.51 31.91
CA GLY A 190 1.40 -9.30 32.55
C GLY A 190 2.13 -8.06 32.06
N ASP A 191 3.41 -7.98 32.36
CA ASP A 191 4.31 -6.93 31.89
C ASP A 191 4.97 -7.30 30.57
N ARG A 192 5.43 -6.28 29.82
CA ARG A 192 6.23 -6.50 28.61
C ARG A 192 7.62 -6.99 28.99
N VAL A 193 8.02 -8.07 28.36
CA VAL A 193 9.36 -8.60 28.48
C VAL A 193 10.31 -7.83 27.56
N LYS A 194 11.44 -7.35 28.11
CA LYS A 194 12.47 -6.57 27.41
C LYS A 194 13.70 -7.41 27.21
N ILE A 195 14.42 -7.16 26.12
CA ILE A 195 15.71 -7.81 25.87
C ILE A 195 16.80 -6.98 26.54
N ASN A 196 17.48 -7.58 27.50
CA ASN A 196 18.59 -6.99 28.23
C ASN A 196 19.89 -7.15 27.45
N SER A 197 20.27 -8.38 27.09
CA SER A 197 21.48 -8.68 26.33
C SER A 197 21.24 -9.67 25.19
N ILE A 198 22.13 -9.62 24.19
CA ILE A 198 22.26 -10.62 23.13
C ILE A 198 23.75 -10.91 23.01
N THR A 199 24.16 -12.12 23.35
CA THR A 199 25.56 -12.60 23.35
C THR A 199 25.69 -13.76 22.37
N PHE A 200 26.87 -13.88 21.80
CA PHE A 200 27.21 -14.93 20.86
C PHE A 200 28.40 -15.73 21.40
N GLU A 201 28.42 -17.02 21.10
CA GLU A 201 29.52 -17.95 21.39
C GLU A 201 29.94 -18.69 20.13
N GLY A 202 31.25 -18.88 19.92
CA GLY A 202 31.78 -19.57 18.72
C GLY A 202 31.80 -18.69 17.46
N ASN A 203 31.79 -17.37 17.64
CA ASN A 203 31.87 -16.37 16.59
C ASN A 203 33.27 -15.76 16.52
N ASP A 204 34.22 -16.57 16.09
CA ASP A 204 35.67 -16.18 16.06
C ASP A 204 35.96 -15.16 14.94
N GLU A 205 35.29 -15.27 13.78
CA GLU A 205 35.48 -14.39 12.61
C GLU A 205 34.80 -13.03 12.77
N PHE A 206 33.62 -12.98 13.42
CA PHE A 206 32.84 -11.77 13.52
C PHE A 206 32.55 -11.36 14.96
N SER A 207 32.79 -10.08 15.26
CA SER A 207 32.50 -9.56 16.60
C SER A 207 30.97 -9.57 16.89
N ASP A 208 30.60 -9.75 18.17
CA ASP A 208 29.24 -9.62 18.69
C ASP A 208 28.55 -8.36 18.23
N GLY A 209 29.29 -7.24 18.12
CA GLY A 209 28.74 -5.97 17.65
C GLY A 209 28.24 -6.03 16.20
N THR A 210 28.97 -6.77 15.35
CA THR A 210 28.63 -7.00 13.95
C THR A 210 27.41 -7.92 13.84
N LEU A 211 27.40 -9.02 14.59
CA LEU A 211 26.29 -9.97 14.57
C LEU A 211 24.99 -9.37 15.14
N ARG A 212 25.08 -8.61 16.24
CA ARG A 212 23.91 -7.89 16.79
C ARG A 212 23.27 -6.90 15.82
N LYS A 213 24.01 -6.35 14.87
CA LYS A 213 23.45 -5.49 13.83
C LYS A 213 22.52 -6.25 12.88
N ARG A 214 22.75 -7.57 12.70
CA ARG A 214 21.94 -8.44 11.82
C ARG A 214 20.59 -8.78 12.42
N PHE A 215 20.46 -8.76 13.74
CA PHE A 215 19.17 -8.85 14.41
C PHE A 215 18.36 -7.56 14.17
N LYS A 216 17.56 -7.53 13.13
CA LYS A 216 16.80 -6.34 12.70
C LYS A 216 15.58 -6.08 13.59
N ASN A 217 14.91 -7.13 14.00
CA ASN A 217 13.65 -7.11 14.73
C ASN A 217 13.90 -7.18 16.23
N THR A 218 14.82 -8.05 16.67
CA THR A 218 15.18 -8.32 18.07
C THR A 218 16.29 -7.39 18.53
N LYS A 219 15.96 -6.37 19.33
CA LYS A 219 16.93 -5.36 19.76
C LYS A 219 17.00 -5.26 21.29
N ARG A 220 18.24 -5.20 21.84
CA ARG A 220 18.44 -4.93 23.25
C ARG A 220 17.97 -3.55 23.66
N LYS A 221 17.68 -3.40 24.97
CA LYS A 221 17.36 -2.11 25.59
C LYS A 221 18.55 -1.14 25.42
N PHE A 222 18.29 0.06 24.91
CA PHE A 222 19.30 1.10 24.72
C PHE A 222 18.70 2.48 25.00
N PHE A 223 19.33 3.27 25.84
CA PHE A 223 18.83 4.58 26.29
C PHE A 223 18.55 5.56 25.13
N GLY A 224 19.44 5.60 24.12
CA GLY A 224 19.28 6.47 22.95
C GLY A 224 18.22 6.04 21.93
N ARG A 225 17.44 4.96 22.19
CA ARG A 225 16.45 4.42 21.26
C ARG A 225 15.04 4.53 21.82
N PHE A 226 14.55 5.77 21.98
CA PHE A 226 13.21 6.03 22.52
C PHE A 226 12.07 5.74 21.55
N TRP A 227 12.33 5.69 20.26
CA TRP A 227 11.32 5.44 19.21
C TRP A 227 11.02 3.96 18.95
N LYS A 228 11.91 3.02 19.31
CA LYS A 228 11.71 1.58 19.12
C LYS A 228 11.86 0.88 20.46
N LYS A 229 10.73 0.39 21.01
CA LYS A 229 10.72 -0.34 22.28
C LYS A 229 11.38 -1.70 22.10
N SER A 230 12.32 -2.05 23.01
CA SER A 230 12.82 -3.40 23.11
C SER A 230 11.67 -4.33 23.55
N LYS A 231 11.39 -5.37 22.77
CA LYS A 231 10.41 -6.40 23.10
C LYS A 231 10.88 -7.71 22.47
N PHE A 232 10.64 -8.81 23.17
CA PHE A 232 10.89 -10.13 22.62
C PHE A 232 9.63 -10.66 21.93
N ILE A 233 9.77 -11.08 20.69
CA ILE A 233 8.77 -11.78 19.91
C ILE A 233 9.50 -12.98 19.29
N GLU A 234 9.03 -14.17 19.57
CA GLU A 234 9.68 -15.42 19.17
C GLU A 234 9.80 -15.56 17.65
N GLU A 235 8.75 -15.16 16.92
CA GLU A 235 8.72 -15.17 15.44
C GLU A 235 9.80 -14.22 14.86
N ASP A 236 9.88 -12.98 15.38
CA ASP A 236 10.89 -11.99 15.01
C ASP A 236 12.32 -12.49 15.32
N TYR A 237 12.48 -13.19 16.44
CA TYR A 237 13.76 -13.75 16.86
C TYR A 237 14.21 -14.88 15.93
N ASN A 238 13.32 -15.78 15.54
CA ASN A 238 13.64 -16.86 14.61
C ASN A 238 13.99 -16.32 13.21
N GLU A 239 13.33 -15.26 12.77
CA GLU A 239 13.67 -14.56 11.54
C GLU A 239 15.08 -13.93 11.63
N ASP A 240 15.42 -13.32 12.78
CA ASP A 240 16.73 -12.73 13.01
C ASP A 240 17.82 -13.81 13.07
N LEU A 241 17.57 -15.00 13.63
CA LEU A 241 18.50 -16.14 13.58
C LEU A 241 18.74 -16.62 12.13
N SER A 242 17.69 -16.69 11.32
CA SER A 242 17.82 -17.01 9.90
C SER A 242 18.65 -15.95 9.16
N THR A 243 18.41 -14.67 9.46
CA THR A 243 19.18 -13.54 8.89
C THR A 243 20.65 -13.58 9.33
N LEU A 244 20.93 -14.04 10.55
CA LEU A 244 22.29 -14.24 11.04
C LEU A 244 23.02 -15.31 10.20
N ILE A 245 22.39 -16.45 9.96
CA ILE A 245 22.98 -17.53 9.14
C ILE A 245 23.15 -17.08 7.69
N ASP A 246 22.17 -16.37 7.14
CA ASP A 246 22.30 -15.80 5.79
C ASP A 246 23.50 -14.83 5.71
N TYR A 247 23.76 -14.04 6.76
CA TYR A 247 24.95 -13.18 6.80
C TYR A 247 26.26 -13.97 6.76
N TYR A 248 26.34 -15.09 7.49
CA TYR A 248 27.51 -15.97 7.42
C TYR A 248 27.69 -16.56 6.02
N LYS A 249 26.59 -17.00 5.39
CA LYS A 249 26.60 -17.51 4.01
C LYS A 249 26.95 -16.42 2.98
N GLU A 250 26.63 -15.16 3.25
CA GLU A 250 27.06 -14.02 2.41
C GLU A 250 28.58 -13.78 2.51
N LYS A 251 29.23 -14.24 3.58
CA LYS A 251 30.66 -14.06 3.87
C LYS A 251 31.50 -15.26 3.57
N GLY A 252 30.95 -16.32 3.00
CA GLY A 252 31.69 -17.53 2.60
C GLY A 252 31.44 -18.73 3.50
N HIS A 253 30.79 -18.57 4.63
CA HIS A 253 30.64 -19.64 5.61
C HIS A 253 29.39 -20.49 5.28
N ARG A 254 29.53 -21.42 4.33
CA ARG A 254 28.43 -22.30 3.88
C ARG A 254 27.82 -23.12 5.01
N ASP A 255 28.68 -23.68 5.89
CA ASP A 255 28.30 -24.63 6.93
C ASP A 255 27.93 -23.95 8.25
N ALA A 256 27.84 -22.62 8.25
CA ALA A 256 27.46 -21.85 9.43
C ALA A 256 26.06 -22.26 9.90
N ARG A 257 25.95 -22.53 11.21
CA ARG A 257 24.70 -22.92 11.84
C ARG A 257 24.61 -22.47 13.28
N VAL A 258 23.43 -22.24 13.76
CA VAL A 258 23.14 -22.09 15.19
C VAL A 258 23.01 -23.49 15.79
N ILE A 259 23.83 -23.81 16.79
CA ILE A 259 23.80 -25.10 17.48
C ILE A 259 22.75 -25.07 18.59
N SER A 260 22.72 -23.98 19.33
CA SER A 260 21.75 -23.77 20.39
C SER A 260 21.51 -22.28 20.58
N ASP A 261 20.31 -21.96 20.94
CA ASP A 261 19.90 -20.67 21.41
C ASP A 261 19.22 -20.83 22.79
N THR A 262 19.64 -20.03 23.73
CA THR A 262 19.12 -20.09 25.09
C THR A 262 18.47 -18.76 25.46
N VAL A 263 17.24 -18.83 25.87
CA VAL A 263 16.44 -17.68 26.31
C VAL A 263 16.38 -17.72 27.84
N ILE A 264 17.18 -16.90 28.51
CA ILE A 264 17.22 -16.82 29.98
C ILE A 264 16.26 -15.71 30.42
N SER A 265 15.21 -16.09 31.14
CA SER A 265 14.20 -15.15 31.60
C SER A 265 14.48 -14.79 33.08
N ASN A 266 14.72 -13.50 33.34
CA ASN A 266 14.89 -12.94 34.68
C ASN A 266 13.81 -11.86 34.89
N ASN A 267 12.75 -12.19 35.64
CA ASN A 267 11.58 -11.33 35.84
C ASN A 267 10.98 -10.86 34.48
N ASN A 268 11.10 -9.57 34.19
CA ASN A 268 10.56 -8.96 32.95
C ASN A 268 11.67 -8.66 31.93
N GLU A 269 12.86 -9.25 32.06
CA GLU A 269 13.99 -9.11 31.15
C GLU A 269 14.45 -10.48 30.64
N ILE A 270 14.94 -10.50 29.41
CA ILE A 270 15.47 -11.70 28.75
C ILE A 270 16.89 -11.43 28.31
N ASP A 271 17.75 -12.39 28.59
CA ASP A 271 19.09 -12.51 28.02
C ASP A 271 19.07 -13.63 26.97
N LEU A 272 19.57 -13.30 25.77
CA LEU A 272 19.65 -14.22 24.65
C LEU A 272 21.11 -14.64 24.46
N GLN A 273 21.35 -15.94 24.48
CA GLN A 273 22.66 -16.52 24.20
C GLN A 273 22.53 -17.39 22.96
N VAL A 274 23.29 -17.06 21.91
CA VAL A 274 23.27 -17.75 20.62
C VAL A 274 24.61 -18.40 20.39
N LYS A 275 24.65 -19.73 20.30
CA LYS A 275 25.88 -20.48 20.01
C LYS A 275 25.93 -20.82 18.53
N VAL A 276 26.99 -20.34 17.86
CA VAL A 276 27.18 -20.49 16.42
C VAL A 276 28.40 -21.39 16.17
N VAL A 277 28.30 -22.15 15.10
CA VAL A 277 29.47 -22.75 14.44
C VAL A 277 29.60 -22.12 13.08
N GLU A 278 30.73 -21.44 12.83
CA GLU A 278 30.93 -20.69 11.60
C GLU A 278 31.32 -21.59 10.42
N GLY A 279 32.03 -22.69 10.67
CA GLY A 279 32.58 -23.57 9.63
C GLY A 279 33.67 -22.88 8.81
N ASN A 280 34.16 -23.55 7.77
CA ASN A 280 35.18 -23.04 6.89
C ASN A 280 34.64 -21.94 5.97
N LYS A 281 35.56 -21.13 5.46
CA LYS A 281 35.31 -20.15 4.44
C LYS A 281 35.50 -20.76 3.05
N TYR A 282 34.49 -20.73 2.23
CA TYR A 282 34.45 -21.32 0.90
C TYR A 282 34.51 -20.28 -0.21
N TYR A 283 34.92 -20.74 -1.39
CA TYR A 283 34.97 -19.97 -2.64
C TYR A 283 34.17 -20.69 -3.73
N PHE A 284 33.65 -19.96 -4.71
CA PHE A 284 33.04 -20.56 -5.87
C PHE A 284 34.11 -21.22 -6.77
N GLY A 285 33.89 -22.44 -7.14
CA GLY A 285 34.65 -23.18 -8.14
C GLY A 285 34.02 -23.02 -9.55
N ASP A 286 34.06 -24.12 -10.31
CA ASP A 286 33.45 -24.17 -11.62
C ASP A 286 31.91 -24.20 -11.50
N ILE A 287 31.22 -23.39 -12.30
CA ILE A 287 29.79 -23.36 -12.38
C ILE A 287 29.39 -23.77 -13.79
N ASN A 288 28.82 -24.95 -13.92
CA ASN A 288 28.42 -25.52 -15.20
C ASN A 288 26.87 -25.47 -15.31
N PHE A 289 26.39 -25.27 -16.54
CA PHE A 289 24.96 -25.32 -16.83
C PHE A 289 24.62 -26.62 -17.56
N LEU A 290 23.49 -27.24 -17.20
CA LEU A 290 23.04 -28.46 -17.81
C LEU A 290 21.54 -28.38 -18.12
N GLY A 291 21.19 -28.71 -19.37
CA GLY A 291 19.81 -28.71 -19.86
C GLY A 291 19.30 -27.39 -20.43
N ASN A 292 20.19 -26.42 -20.65
CA ASN A 292 19.92 -25.10 -21.23
C ASN A 292 20.06 -25.15 -22.76
N SER A 293 19.00 -25.53 -23.45
CA SER A 293 19.01 -25.55 -24.93
C SER A 293 18.64 -24.21 -25.55
N VAL A 294 17.96 -23.34 -24.81
CA VAL A 294 17.44 -22.02 -25.28
C VAL A 294 18.45 -20.92 -25.12
N TYR A 295 19.21 -20.92 -24.04
CA TYR A 295 20.22 -19.88 -23.74
C TYR A 295 21.61 -20.50 -23.66
N SER A 296 22.62 -19.76 -24.14
CA SER A 296 24.00 -20.22 -24.04
C SER A 296 24.54 -20.14 -22.59
N ASP A 297 25.49 -21.01 -22.27
CA ASP A 297 26.20 -20.97 -20.95
C ASP A 297 26.76 -19.57 -20.68
N GLN A 298 27.26 -18.89 -21.71
CA GLN A 298 27.86 -17.57 -21.61
C GLN A 298 26.83 -16.50 -21.21
N ASP A 299 25.60 -16.59 -21.74
CA ASP A 299 24.52 -15.64 -21.40
C ASP A 299 24.02 -15.87 -19.98
N LEU A 300 23.85 -17.16 -19.60
CA LEU A 300 23.43 -17.52 -18.25
C LEU A 300 24.50 -17.15 -17.23
N ALA A 301 25.79 -17.39 -17.50
CA ALA A 301 26.90 -17.01 -16.63
C ALA A 301 26.96 -15.48 -16.43
N ARG A 302 26.75 -14.71 -17.52
CA ARG A 302 26.72 -13.25 -17.44
C ARG A 302 25.59 -12.75 -16.54
N LEU A 303 24.40 -13.36 -16.66
CA LEU A 303 23.24 -13.00 -15.82
C LEU A 303 23.44 -13.45 -14.36
N LEU A 304 24.06 -14.61 -14.15
CA LEU A 304 24.39 -15.11 -12.83
C LEU A 304 25.40 -14.17 -12.12
N GLY A 305 26.42 -13.67 -12.85
CA GLY A 305 27.37 -12.68 -12.36
C GLY A 305 28.15 -13.18 -11.15
N ILE A 306 28.58 -14.45 -11.17
CA ILE A 306 29.39 -15.10 -10.16
C ILE A 306 30.57 -15.77 -10.90
N ASP A 307 31.80 -15.39 -10.54
CA ASP A 307 33.01 -15.90 -11.17
C ASP A 307 33.70 -16.94 -10.29
N LYS A 308 34.48 -17.82 -10.94
CA LYS A 308 35.35 -18.77 -10.25
C LYS A 308 36.37 -18.02 -9.39
N GLY A 309 36.48 -18.39 -8.11
CA GLY A 309 37.38 -17.78 -7.12
C GLY A 309 36.72 -16.69 -6.30
N ASP A 310 35.46 -16.28 -6.62
CA ASP A 310 34.72 -15.38 -5.75
C ASP A 310 34.43 -16.03 -4.40
N ILE A 311 34.31 -15.20 -3.36
CA ILE A 311 33.91 -15.70 -2.03
C ILE A 311 32.50 -16.29 -2.16
N TYR A 312 32.32 -17.52 -1.69
CA TYR A 312 31.02 -18.16 -1.69
C TYR A 312 29.96 -17.26 -1.03
N ASN A 313 28.88 -17.04 -1.75
CA ASN A 313 27.73 -16.29 -1.28
C ASN A 313 26.43 -16.99 -1.68
N GLY A 314 25.98 -17.90 -0.80
CA GLY A 314 24.77 -18.69 -1.07
C GLY A 314 23.49 -17.88 -1.12
N VAL A 315 23.46 -16.67 -0.52
CA VAL A 315 22.31 -15.75 -0.60
C VAL A 315 22.28 -15.08 -1.98
N LEU A 316 23.43 -14.63 -2.48
CA LEU A 316 23.55 -14.08 -3.82
C LEU A 316 23.18 -15.12 -4.88
N LEU A 317 23.72 -16.35 -4.78
CA LEU A 317 23.40 -17.44 -5.71
C LEU A 317 21.89 -17.68 -5.77
N ARG A 318 21.22 -17.83 -4.64
CA ARG A 318 19.76 -17.98 -4.59
C ARG A 318 19.02 -16.82 -5.27
N LYS A 319 19.43 -15.58 -5.00
CA LYS A 319 18.80 -14.39 -5.62
C LYS A 319 19.06 -14.31 -7.12
N ARG A 320 20.22 -14.74 -7.59
CA ARG A 320 20.51 -14.76 -9.03
C ARG A 320 19.76 -15.87 -9.76
N ILE A 321 19.39 -16.92 -9.06
CA ILE A 321 18.55 -17.99 -9.62
C ILE A 321 17.07 -17.59 -9.59
N ALA A 322 16.58 -17.13 -8.43
CA ALA A 322 15.21 -16.65 -8.26
C ALA A 322 15.14 -15.72 -7.04
N ASP A 323 14.82 -14.45 -7.24
CA ASP A 323 14.64 -13.48 -6.16
C ASP A 323 13.14 -13.29 -5.84
N PRO A 324 12.62 -13.91 -4.78
CA PRO A 324 11.21 -13.78 -4.42
C PRO A 324 10.84 -12.36 -3.97
N THR A 325 11.83 -11.52 -3.63
CA THR A 325 11.59 -10.14 -3.21
C THR A 325 11.42 -9.18 -4.39
N LYS A 326 11.80 -9.62 -5.60
CA LYS A 326 11.70 -8.86 -6.84
C LYS A 326 11.02 -9.70 -7.93
N PRO A 327 9.70 -9.75 -7.97
CA PRO A 327 8.96 -10.58 -8.94
C PRO A 327 9.29 -10.28 -10.40
N ASP A 328 9.72 -9.05 -10.69
CA ASP A 328 10.19 -8.54 -11.99
C ASP A 328 11.70 -8.34 -12.05
N GLY A 329 12.47 -9.00 -11.17
CA GLY A 329 13.93 -8.91 -11.11
C GLY A 329 14.62 -9.64 -12.27
N GLU A 330 15.88 -9.26 -12.50
CA GLU A 330 16.76 -9.93 -13.46
C GLU A 330 17.43 -11.14 -12.79
N ASP A 331 16.79 -12.30 -12.86
CA ASP A 331 17.31 -13.58 -12.40
C ASP A 331 17.07 -14.69 -13.44
N LEU A 332 17.73 -15.85 -13.27
CA LEU A 332 17.67 -16.95 -14.24
C LEU A 332 16.24 -17.49 -14.43
N THR A 333 15.47 -17.62 -13.35
CA THR A 333 14.08 -18.12 -13.41
C THR A 333 13.19 -17.12 -14.15
N ASN A 334 13.32 -15.84 -13.87
CA ASN A 334 12.56 -14.81 -14.56
C ASN A 334 12.94 -14.69 -16.05
N LEU A 335 14.22 -14.90 -16.40
CA LEU A 335 14.64 -14.95 -17.81
C LEU A 335 13.82 -16.00 -18.58
N TYR A 336 13.71 -17.22 -18.07
CA TYR A 336 12.91 -18.27 -18.69
C TYR A 336 11.41 -17.95 -18.67
N GLN A 337 10.88 -17.58 -17.52
CA GLN A 337 9.45 -17.30 -17.35
C GLN A 337 8.95 -16.11 -18.15
N ASN A 338 9.78 -15.11 -18.37
CA ASN A 338 9.42 -13.95 -19.22
C ASN A 338 9.42 -14.27 -20.72
N ASN A 339 10.07 -15.37 -21.11
CA ASN A 339 10.16 -15.81 -22.50
C ASN A 339 9.35 -17.08 -22.79
N GLY A 340 8.30 -17.32 -22.01
CA GLY A 340 7.33 -18.39 -22.30
C GLY A 340 7.51 -19.67 -21.49
N TYR A 341 8.61 -19.85 -20.81
CA TYR A 341 8.93 -21.11 -20.15
C TYR A 341 8.39 -21.16 -18.71
N LEU A 342 7.06 -21.15 -18.59
CA LEU A 342 6.35 -21.23 -17.29
C LEU A 342 6.78 -22.45 -16.48
N PHE A 343 7.01 -23.58 -17.16
CA PHE A 343 7.32 -24.87 -16.54
C PHE A 343 8.81 -25.06 -16.28
N SER A 344 9.61 -24.02 -16.51
CA SER A 344 11.05 -24.10 -16.29
C SER A 344 11.37 -24.24 -14.80
N SER A 345 12.42 -25.01 -14.53
CA SER A 345 12.98 -25.18 -13.19
C SER A 345 14.50 -25.02 -13.25
N VAL A 346 15.05 -24.19 -12.40
CA VAL A 346 16.49 -23.88 -12.32
C VAL A 346 16.97 -24.24 -10.92
N ASN A 347 17.77 -25.31 -10.82
CA ASN A 347 18.20 -25.88 -9.55
C ASN A 347 19.73 -25.90 -9.46
N PRO A 348 20.35 -25.17 -8.51
CA PRO A 348 21.78 -25.28 -8.25
C PRO A 348 22.07 -26.54 -7.45
N VAL A 349 22.98 -27.36 -7.93
CA VAL A 349 23.45 -28.58 -7.28
C VAL A 349 24.92 -28.44 -7.00
N GLU A 350 25.32 -28.63 -5.75
CA GLU A 350 26.71 -28.71 -5.37
C GLU A 350 27.26 -30.09 -5.78
N ILE A 351 28.27 -30.11 -6.65
CA ILE A 351 28.88 -31.36 -7.14
C ILE A 351 29.98 -31.83 -6.22
N SER A 352 30.85 -30.91 -5.80
CA SER A 352 31.96 -31.20 -4.90
C SER A 352 32.31 -29.97 -4.05
N ALA A 353 32.86 -30.23 -2.89
CA ALA A 353 33.37 -29.21 -1.98
C ALA A 353 34.76 -29.70 -1.50
N GLU A 354 35.82 -29.31 -2.19
CA GLU A 354 37.18 -29.74 -1.94
C GLU A 354 38.10 -28.51 -1.86
N ASN A 355 39.05 -28.53 -0.93
CA ASN A 355 40.02 -27.46 -0.75
C ASN A 355 39.40 -26.07 -0.64
N ASP A 356 38.33 -25.97 0.17
CA ASP A 356 37.56 -24.77 0.40
C ASP A 356 36.88 -24.18 -0.88
N THR A 357 36.78 -24.97 -1.94
CA THR A 357 36.19 -24.57 -3.22
C THR A 357 34.97 -25.44 -3.50
N ILE A 358 33.80 -24.80 -3.84
CA ILE A 358 32.57 -25.49 -4.13
C ILE A 358 32.27 -25.37 -5.63
N ASN A 359 32.16 -26.51 -6.30
CA ASN A 359 31.76 -26.60 -7.69
C ASN A 359 30.24 -26.81 -7.81
N PHE A 360 29.61 -26.09 -8.72
CA PHE A 360 28.17 -26.15 -8.95
C PHE A 360 27.82 -26.63 -10.33
N GLU A 361 26.71 -27.33 -10.41
CA GLU A 361 25.98 -27.62 -11.63
C GLU A 361 24.58 -27.02 -11.52
N ILE A 362 24.27 -26.07 -12.38
CA ILE A 362 22.96 -25.46 -12.45
C ILE A 362 22.12 -26.28 -13.43
N ARG A 363 21.26 -27.14 -12.88
CA ARG A 363 20.39 -28.03 -13.65
C ARG A 363 19.14 -27.29 -14.04
N ILE A 364 18.91 -27.19 -15.34
CA ILE A 364 17.79 -26.47 -15.92
C ILE A 364 16.89 -27.47 -16.63
N ILE A 365 15.60 -27.42 -16.29
CA ILE A 365 14.55 -28.09 -17.04
C ILE A 365 13.74 -26.98 -17.67
N GLU A 366 13.83 -26.81 -18.98
CA GLU A 366 13.19 -25.69 -19.66
C GLU A 366 11.68 -25.91 -19.86
N GLY A 367 11.28 -27.12 -20.14
CA GLY A 367 9.89 -27.46 -20.47
C GLY A 367 9.47 -26.94 -21.85
N LYS A 368 8.17 -27.02 -22.14
CA LYS A 368 7.59 -26.43 -23.36
C LYS A 368 7.18 -24.98 -23.13
N PRO A 369 7.24 -24.13 -24.18
CA PRO A 369 6.66 -22.79 -24.11
C PRO A 369 5.16 -22.87 -23.76
N ALA A 370 4.72 -22.04 -22.85
CA ALA A 370 3.35 -21.92 -22.40
C ALA A 370 2.66 -20.69 -23.03
N TYR A 371 1.36 -20.81 -23.25
CA TYR A 371 0.53 -19.74 -23.80
C TYR A 371 -0.66 -19.48 -22.88
N PHE A 372 -1.07 -18.24 -22.77
CA PHE A 372 -2.31 -17.88 -22.09
C PHE A 372 -3.50 -18.41 -22.89
N ASN A 373 -4.27 -19.35 -22.33
CA ASN A 373 -5.44 -19.89 -22.97
C ASN A 373 -6.68 -19.03 -22.63
N ARG A 374 -7.03 -18.93 -21.36
CA ARG A 374 -8.17 -18.16 -20.89
C ARG A 374 -7.75 -17.16 -19.81
N ILE A 375 -8.31 -15.95 -19.89
CA ILE A 375 -8.12 -14.93 -18.88
C ILE A 375 -9.48 -14.52 -18.35
N THR A 376 -9.67 -14.65 -17.05
CA THR A 376 -10.91 -14.30 -16.34
C THR A 376 -10.65 -13.31 -15.23
N VAL A 377 -11.69 -12.58 -14.86
CA VAL A 377 -11.66 -11.60 -13.78
C VAL A 377 -12.84 -11.87 -12.84
N VAL A 378 -12.62 -11.77 -11.54
CA VAL A 378 -13.66 -11.95 -10.51
C VAL A 378 -13.53 -10.88 -9.43
N GLY A 379 -14.65 -10.50 -8.79
CA GLY A 379 -14.66 -9.51 -7.70
C GLY A 379 -14.83 -8.05 -8.15
N ASN A 380 -15.26 -7.83 -9.40
CA ASN A 380 -15.53 -6.51 -9.95
C ASN A 380 -17.05 -6.20 -9.98
N ASP A 381 -17.68 -6.16 -8.81
CA ASP A 381 -19.14 -6.00 -8.68
C ASP A 381 -19.69 -4.62 -9.11
N ARG A 382 -18.83 -3.61 -9.23
CA ARG A 382 -19.16 -2.23 -9.58
C ARG A 382 -18.51 -1.76 -10.86
N THR A 383 -17.46 -2.43 -11.29
CA THR A 383 -16.65 -2.06 -12.45
C THR A 383 -16.94 -2.99 -13.61
N ASN A 384 -17.21 -2.44 -14.77
CA ASN A 384 -17.48 -3.22 -15.98
C ASN A 384 -16.23 -3.97 -16.44
N ASP A 385 -16.40 -5.18 -16.95
CA ASP A 385 -15.32 -6.07 -17.40
C ASP A 385 -14.39 -5.39 -18.41
N HIS A 386 -14.94 -4.64 -19.37
CA HIS A 386 -14.15 -3.98 -20.40
C HIS A 386 -13.11 -2.99 -19.85
N VAL A 387 -13.40 -2.38 -18.68
CA VAL A 387 -12.47 -1.47 -18.00
C VAL A 387 -11.24 -2.21 -17.48
N ILE A 388 -11.41 -3.47 -17.08
CA ILE A 388 -10.35 -4.30 -16.55
C ILE A 388 -9.56 -4.94 -17.71
N TYR A 389 -10.27 -5.60 -18.63
CA TYR A 389 -9.62 -6.29 -19.75
C TYR A 389 -8.77 -5.37 -20.64
N ARG A 390 -9.13 -4.08 -20.77
CA ARG A 390 -8.33 -3.12 -21.54
C ARG A 390 -6.98 -2.80 -20.90
N GLU A 391 -6.88 -2.91 -19.58
CA GLU A 391 -5.65 -2.64 -18.81
C GLU A 391 -4.75 -3.88 -18.70
N LEU A 392 -5.29 -5.09 -18.89
CA LEU A 392 -4.49 -6.30 -18.82
C LEU A 392 -3.47 -6.37 -19.96
N ARG A 393 -2.22 -6.65 -19.60
CA ARG A 393 -1.12 -6.91 -20.56
C ARG A 393 -1.11 -8.34 -21.04
N THR A 394 -1.62 -9.26 -20.23
CA THR A 394 -1.85 -10.65 -20.64
C THR A 394 -3.03 -10.73 -21.63
N LYS A 395 -2.86 -11.46 -22.71
CA LYS A 395 -3.91 -11.65 -23.74
C LYS A 395 -4.05 -13.13 -24.06
N PRO A 396 -5.29 -13.64 -24.30
CA PRO A 396 -5.49 -15.02 -24.75
C PRO A 396 -4.71 -15.28 -26.05
N GLY A 397 -4.07 -16.46 -26.15
CA GLY A 397 -3.22 -16.85 -27.27
C GLY A 397 -1.81 -16.23 -27.24
N GLY A 398 -1.52 -15.30 -26.35
CA GLY A 398 -0.18 -14.74 -26.20
C GLY A 398 0.78 -15.69 -25.48
N LEU A 399 2.07 -15.55 -25.78
CA LEU A 399 3.12 -16.28 -25.06
C LEU A 399 3.12 -15.89 -23.58
N TYR A 400 3.27 -16.87 -22.71
CA TYR A 400 3.37 -16.60 -21.28
C TYR A 400 4.56 -15.69 -20.96
N SER A 401 4.35 -14.72 -20.11
CA SER A 401 5.39 -13.89 -19.53
C SER A 401 5.00 -13.47 -18.13
N LYS A 402 5.86 -13.77 -17.19
CA LYS A 402 5.65 -13.38 -15.77
C LYS A 402 5.64 -11.87 -15.61
N ASP A 403 6.49 -11.16 -16.34
CA ASP A 403 6.51 -9.69 -16.34
C ASP A 403 5.17 -9.10 -16.78
N LEU A 404 4.54 -9.66 -17.83
CA LEU A 404 3.21 -9.22 -18.26
C LEU A 404 2.14 -9.45 -17.20
N VAL A 405 2.23 -10.54 -16.43
CA VAL A 405 1.32 -10.81 -15.30
C VAL A 405 1.54 -9.79 -14.18
N VAL A 406 2.78 -9.62 -13.73
CA VAL A 406 3.14 -8.64 -12.69
C VAL A 406 2.73 -7.23 -13.09
N ARG A 407 2.95 -6.90 -14.35
CA ARG A 407 2.57 -5.61 -14.90
C ARG A 407 1.06 -5.41 -14.96
N SER A 408 0.29 -6.44 -15.34
CA SER A 408 -1.18 -6.39 -15.31
C SER A 408 -1.69 -6.12 -13.89
N VAL A 409 -1.15 -6.80 -12.88
CA VAL A 409 -1.47 -6.55 -11.47
C VAL A 409 -1.17 -5.11 -11.07
N ARG A 410 -0.01 -4.59 -11.49
CA ARG A 410 0.40 -3.20 -11.19
C ARG A 410 -0.55 -2.18 -11.84
N GLU A 411 -0.90 -2.36 -13.11
CA GLU A 411 -1.79 -1.46 -13.83
C GLU A 411 -3.21 -1.47 -13.23
N LEU A 412 -3.73 -2.64 -12.87
CA LEU A 412 -5.01 -2.73 -12.17
C LEU A 412 -4.97 -2.03 -10.80
N GLY A 413 -3.88 -2.16 -10.05
CA GLY A 413 -3.70 -1.48 -8.77
C GLY A 413 -3.63 0.05 -8.89
N GLN A 414 -3.12 0.57 -10.01
CA GLN A 414 -3.02 2.01 -10.29
C GLN A 414 -4.36 2.66 -10.68
N LEU A 415 -5.39 1.89 -11.04
CA LEU A 415 -6.71 2.42 -11.36
C LEU A 415 -7.39 3.15 -10.19
N GLY A 416 -6.96 2.89 -8.96
CA GLY A 416 -7.40 3.62 -7.77
C GLY A 416 -8.70 3.13 -7.14
N PHE A 417 -9.43 2.23 -7.78
CA PHE A 417 -10.68 1.65 -7.26
C PHE A 417 -10.58 0.15 -6.94
N PHE A 418 -9.40 -0.46 -7.09
CA PHE A 418 -9.06 -1.78 -6.55
C PHE A 418 -8.05 -1.67 -5.42
N ASP A 419 -8.08 -2.61 -4.50
CA ASP A 419 -7.08 -2.72 -3.44
C ASP A 419 -5.82 -3.43 -3.98
N PRO A 420 -4.69 -2.72 -4.16
CA PRO A 420 -3.49 -3.29 -4.77
C PRO A 420 -2.90 -4.49 -4.01
N GLU A 421 -3.14 -4.57 -2.69
CA GLU A 421 -2.61 -5.65 -1.85
C GLU A 421 -3.44 -6.93 -1.95
N GLN A 422 -4.65 -6.83 -2.50
CA GLN A 422 -5.59 -7.95 -2.62
C GLN A 422 -5.83 -8.36 -4.08
N ILE A 423 -5.06 -7.85 -5.03
CA ILE A 423 -5.08 -8.33 -6.40
C ILE A 423 -4.25 -9.60 -6.50
N SER A 424 -4.90 -10.72 -6.77
CA SER A 424 -4.25 -12.03 -6.88
C SER A 424 -4.42 -12.62 -8.29
N PRO A 425 -3.33 -12.93 -9.00
CA PRO A 425 -3.39 -13.73 -10.21
C PRO A 425 -3.36 -15.22 -9.83
N ASP A 426 -4.44 -15.93 -10.05
CA ASP A 426 -4.55 -17.37 -9.81
C ASP A 426 -4.39 -18.14 -11.12
N PHE A 427 -3.45 -19.08 -11.13
CA PHE A 427 -3.20 -19.96 -12.28
C PHE A 427 -4.12 -21.18 -12.21
N LYS A 428 -4.93 -21.38 -13.24
CA LYS A 428 -5.88 -22.48 -13.34
C LYS A 428 -5.62 -23.29 -14.60
N ASN A 429 -6.09 -24.55 -14.60
CA ASN A 429 -5.99 -25.44 -15.75
C ASN A 429 -4.58 -25.44 -16.40
N VAL A 430 -3.57 -25.52 -15.53
CA VAL A 430 -2.17 -25.55 -15.96
C VAL A 430 -1.88 -26.90 -16.61
N ASP A 431 -1.64 -26.92 -17.93
CA ASP A 431 -1.33 -28.12 -18.71
C ASP A 431 0.07 -28.05 -19.33
N PRO A 432 1.08 -28.69 -18.71
CA PRO A 432 2.44 -28.73 -19.26
C PRO A 432 2.54 -29.47 -20.60
N ASN A 433 1.62 -30.41 -20.89
CA ASN A 433 1.64 -31.18 -22.13
C ASN A 433 1.12 -30.37 -23.31
N ALA A 434 0.00 -29.65 -23.10
CA ALA A 434 -0.57 -28.74 -24.08
C ALA A 434 0.19 -27.41 -24.18
N GLY A 435 1.01 -27.06 -23.18
CA GLY A 435 1.67 -25.77 -23.07
C GLY A 435 0.68 -24.61 -22.89
N THR A 436 -0.35 -24.80 -22.05
CA THR A 436 -1.39 -23.80 -21.84
C THR A 436 -1.62 -23.51 -20.37
N VAL A 437 -2.04 -22.28 -20.08
CA VAL A 437 -2.39 -21.83 -18.74
C VAL A 437 -3.56 -20.86 -18.77
N ASP A 438 -4.51 -21.04 -17.87
CA ASP A 438 -5.57 -20.07 -17.62
C ASP A 438 -5.17 -19.19 -16.44
N ILE A 439 -5.51 -17.91 -16.51
CA ILE A 439 -5.32 -16.97 -15.40
C ILE A 439 -6.67 -16.36 -15.00
N GLU A 440 -6.91 -16.36 -13.69
CA GLU A 440 -8.02 -15.63 -13.07
C GLU A 440 -7.45 -14.53 -12.19
N TYR A 441 -7.79 -13.29 -12.50
CA TYR A 441 -7.44 -12.15 -11.64
C TYR A 441 -8.55 -11.94 -10.61
N GLY A 442 -8.24 -12.25 -9.34
CA GLY A 442 -9.09 -11.93 -8.20
C GLY A 442 -8.91 -10.46 -7.82
N LEU A 443 -10.00 -9.70 -7.77
CA LEU A 443 -10.00 -8.28 -7.46
C LEU A 443 -10.84 -8.02 -6.22
N VAL A 444 -10.45 -7.01 -5.45
CA VAL A 444 -11.27 -6.48 -4.34
C VAL A 444 -11.45 -4.99 -4.56
N GLU A 445 -12.71 -4.59 -4.79
CA GLU A 445 -13.04 -3.19 -4.99
C GLU A 445 -13.00 -2.42 -3.68
N LYS A 446 -12.32 -1.26 -3.71
CA LYS A 446 -12.34 -0.27 -2.62
C LYS A 446 -13.21 0.92 -2.98
N GLY A 447 -13.45 1.82 -2.02
CA GLY A 447 -14.21 3.05 -2.28
C GLY A 447 -13.53 3.91 -3.34
N ALA A 448 -14.23 4.11 -4.47
CA ALA A 448 -13.77 4.92 -5.60
C ALA A 448 -14.16 6.40 -5.48
N SER A 449 -14.85 6.76 -4.40
CA SER A 449 -15.29 8.13 -4.12
C SER A 449 -14.47 8.69 -2.98
N GLN A 450 -13.94 9.89 -3.17
CA GLN A 450 -13.21 10.62 -2.15
C GLN A 450 -13.89 11.94 -1.87
N ILE A 451 -14.09 12.25 -0.61
CA ILE A 451 -14.56 13.55 -0.15
C ILE A 451 -13.37 14.24 0.51
N GLU A 452 -12.92 15.32 -0.07
CA GLU A 452 -11.89 16.17 0.48
C GLU A 452 -12.54 17.30 1.26
N LEU A 453 -12.29 17.34 2.55
CA LEU A 453 -12.75 18.42 3.42
C LEU A 453 -11.53 19.00 4.11
N GLN A 454 -11.11 20.18 3.67
CA GLN A 454 -9.96 20.87 4.24
C GLN A 454 -10.40 22.19 4.82
N GLY A 455 -9.92 22.51 6.00
CA GLY A 455 -10.06 23.81 6.64
C GLY A 455 -8.71 24.27 7.15
N GLY A 456 -8.36 25.52 6.90
CA GLY A 456 -7.12 26.10 7.37
C GLY A 456 -7.26 27.59 7.66
N TYR A 457 -6.28 28.18 8.34
CA TYR A 457 -6.19 29.61 8.56
C TYR A 457 -4.95 30.13 7.85
N GLY A 458 -5.14 31.02 6.88
CA GLY A 458 -4.05 31.61 6.10
C GLY A 458 -4.53 32.85 5.38
N GLY A 459 -3.60 33.72 4.98
CA GLY A 459 -3.92 34.97 4.27
C GLY A 459 -4.88 35.89 5.02
N GLY A 460 -4.90 35.87 6.36
CA GLY A 460 -5.76 36.69 7.19
C GLY A 460 -7.19 36.19 7.37
N GLY A 461 -7.51 34.92 7.01
CA GLY A 461 -8.85 34.35 7.17
C GLY A 461 -8.90 32.84 7.17
N PHE A 462 -10.09 32.32 7.45
CA PHE A 462 -10.37 30.88 7.34
C PHE A 462 -10.58 30.51 5.86
N ILE A 463 -9.99 29.40 5.45
CA ILE A 463 -10.12 28.83 4.11
C ILE A 463 -10.79 27.48 4.26
N GLY A 464 -11.87 27.25 3.54
CA GLY A 464 -12.57 25.98 3.44
C GLY A 464 -12.48 25.41 2.01
N THR A 465 -12.15 24.14 1.90
CA THR A 465 -12.19 23.40 0.62
C THR A 465 -13.11 22.20 0.77
N LEU A 466 -14.03 22.03 -0.16
CA LEU A 466 -14.83 20.84 -0.36
C LEU A 466 -14.52 20.29 -1.75
N GLY A 467 -13.91 19.09 -1.77
CA GLY A 467 -13.66 18.35 -3.00
C GLY A 467 -14.47 17.06 -3.03
N LEU A 468 -15.07 16.76 -4.17
CA LEU A 468 -15.72 15.50 -4.46
C LEU A 468 -15.02 14.89 -5.66
N SER A 469 -14.43 13.73 -5.49
CA SER A 469 -13.73 13.01 -6.57
C SER A 469 -14.27 11.59 -6.70
N PHE A 470 -14.56 11.19 -7.91
CA PHE A 470 -15.09 9.88 -8.27
C PHE A 470 -14.21 9.29 -9.36
N SER A 471 -13.50 8.18 -9.05
CA SER A 471 -12.52 7.58 -9.97
C SER A 471 -13.07 6.43 -10.82
N ASN A 472 -14.31 6.02 -10.61
CA ASN A 472 -14.96 4.99 -11.42
C ASN A 472 -16.34 5.46 -11.93
N PHE A 473 -16.42 6.73 -12.35
CA PHE A 473 -17.65 7.31 -12.87
C PHE A 473 -18.04 6.68 -14.22
N SER A 474 -19.32 6.67 -14.54
CA SER A 474 -19.86 6.21 -15.83
C SER A 474 -20.86 7.22 -16.38
N MET A 475 -20.46 7.93 -17.40
CA MET A 475 -21.37 8.84 -18.12
C MET A 475 -22.49 8.06 -18.83
N ARG A 476 -22.22 6.85 -19.31
CA ARG A 476 -23.21 5.96 -19.94
C ARG A 476 -24.32 5.57 -18.98
N ASN A 477 -23.99 5.41 -17.71
CA ASN A 477 -24.93 4.95 -16.68
C ASN A 477 -25.70 6.09 -15.99
N ILE A 478 -25.65 7.33 -16.47
CA ILE A 478 -26.37 8.48 -15.88
C ILE A 478 -27.89 8.22 -15.77
N TRP A 479 -28.46 7.50 -16.72
CA TRP A 479 -29.88 7.16 -16.73
C TRP A 479 -30.21 5.82 -16.05
N ASN A 480 -29.21 5.08 -15.64
CA ASN A 480 -29.36 3.76 -15.00
C ASN A 480 -29.28 3.87 -13.47
N LYS A 481 -30.43 3.91 -12.81
CA LYS A 481 -30.50 4.07 -11.34
C LYS A 481 -29.82 2.94 -10.57
N SER A 482 -29.72 1.72 -11.11
CA SER A 482 -29.06 0.59 -10.44
C SER A 482 -27.55 0.75 -10.34
N ALA A 483 -26.95 1.58 -11.21
CA ALA A 483 -25.52 1.86 -11.22
C ALA A 483 -25.07 2.95 -10.22
N TYR A 484 -26.02 3.58 -9.50
CA TYR A 484 -25.71 4.66 -8.54
C TYR A 484 -25.22 4.11 -7.20
N LYS A 485 -23.90 4.27 -6.90
CA LYS A 485 -23.24 3.81 -5.66
C LYS A 485 -22.10 4.75 -5.19
N PRO A 486 -22.24 6.03 -4.83
CA PRO A 486 -23.39 6.93 -4.82
C PRO A 486 -23.66 7.67 -6.14
N VAL A 487 -22.72 7.67 -7.08
CA VAL A 487 -22.86 8.22 -8.44
C VAL A 487 -22.95 7.08 -9.44
N PRO A 488 -23.37 7.31 -10.70
CA PRO A 488 -23.32 6.26 -11.71
C PRO A 488 -21.86 5.81 -11.92
N MET A 489 -21.60 4.52 -11.70
CA MET A 489 -20.25 3.94 -11.71
C MET A 489 -20.12 2.83 -12.75
N GLY A 490 -18.86 2.46 -13.06
CA GLY A 490 -18.51 1.26 -13.78
C GLY A 490 -17.61 1.42 -15.00
N ASP A 491 -17.39 2.63 -15.56
CA ASP A 491 -16.62 2.82 -16.78
C ASP A 491 -15.17 3.31 -16.54
N GLY A 492 -14.77 3.50 -15.26
CA GLY A 492 -13.43 3.95 -14.92
C GLY A 492 -13.16 5.42 -15.26
N GLN A 493 -14.19 6.21 -15.58
CA GLN A 493 -14.06 7.64 -15.83
C GLN A 493 -13.81 8.37 -14.50
N GLN A 494 -13.14 9.52 -14.58
CA GLN A 494 -12.89 10.35 -13.41
C GLN A 494 -13.73 11.61 -13.49
N LEU A 495 -14.43 11.91 -12.40
CA LEU A 495 -15.20 13.12 -12.22
C LEU A 495 -14.76 13.81 -10.95
N SER A 496 -14.44 15.11 -11.02
CA SER A 496 -14.06 15.88 -9.85
C SER A 496 -14.77 17.23 -9.82
N LEU A 497 -15.27 17.55 -8.64
CA LEU A 497 -15.88 18.85 -8.31
C LEU A 497 -15.10 19.42 -7.13
N ARG A 498 -14.62 20.65 -7.22
CA ARG A 498 -13.94 21.31 -6.12
C ARG A 498 -14.49 22.71 -5.91
N LEU A 499 -14.84 22.96 -4.68
CA LEU A 499 -15.26 24.25 -4.17
C LEU A 499 -14.27 24.68 -3.11
N GLN A 500 -13.66 25.83 -3.30
CA GLN A 500 -12.78 26.43 -2.30
C GLN A 500 -13.25 27.85 -2.02
N LYS A 501 -13.44 28.17 -0.75
CA LYS A 501 -13.92 29.47 -0.34
C LYS A 501 -13.18 30.00 0.86
N SER A 502 -12.80 31.26 0.77
CA SER A 502 -12.30 32.05 1.88
C SER A 502 -13.05 33.38 1.99
N ARG A 503 -12.64 34.22 2.94
CA ARG A 503 -13.21 35.55 3.08
C ARG A 503 -12.95 36.40 1.84
N PHE A 504 -11.84 36.20 1.12
CA PHE A 504 -11.35 37.08 0.06
C PHE A 504 -11.34 36.45 -1.32
N TYR A 505 -11.51 35.14 -1.41
CA TYR A 505 -11.56 34.47 -2.70
C TYR A 505 -12.50 33.27 -2.69
N GLU A 506 -12.94 32.89 -3.87
CA GLU A 506 -13.67 31.67 -4.14
C GLU A 506 -13.24 31.04 -5.46
N THR A 507 -13.11 29.72 -5.45
CA THR A 507 -12.77 28.93 -6.64
C THR A 507 -13.76 27.78 -6.80
N TYR A 508 -14.29 27.66 -8.00
CA TYR A 508 -15.13 26.57 -8.44
C TYR A 508 -14.39 25.85 -9.56
N SER A 509 -14.25 24.55 -9.48
CA SER A 509 -13.70 23.78 -10.57
C SER A 509 -14.46 22.48 -10.79
N PHE A 510 -14.62 22.13 -12.03
CA PHE A 510 -15.17 20.89 -12.54
C PHE A 510 -14.12 20.25 -13.44
N SER A 511 -13.86 18.95 -13.29
CA SER A 511 -13.03 18.22 -14.23
C SER A 511 -13.63 16.84 -14.53
N PHE A 512 -13.50 16.43 -15.78
CA PHE A 512 -13.91 15.13 -16.26
C PHE A 512 -12.77 14.53 -17.09
N SER A 513 -12.54 13.22 -16.93
CA SER A 513 -11.53 12.49 -17.70
C SER A 513 -12.04 11.11 -18.10
N GLU A 514 -11.87 10.76 -19.37
CA GLU A 514 -12.10 9.43 -19.94
C GLU A 514 -10.73 8.82 -20.30
N PRO A 515 -10.27 7.78 -19.59
CA PRO A 515 -8.93 7.21 -19.79
C PRO A 515 -8.74 6.52 -21.15
N TRP A 516 -9.83 6.04 -21.75
CA TRP A 516 -9.81 5.27 -23.00
C TRP A 516 -10.83 5.82 -23.99
N LEU A 517 -10.56 6.98 -24.57
CA LEU A 517 -11.44 7.60 -25.56
C LEU A 517 -11.66 6.66 -26.75
N GLY A 518 -12.92 6.29 -26.99
CA GLY A 518 -13.27 5.32 -28.03
C GLY A 518 -13.04 3.85 -27.67
N GLY A 519 -12.50 3.53 -26.48
CA GLY A 519 -12.38 2.18 -25.93
C GLY A 519 -11.31 1.25 -26.55
N GLN A 520 -10.64 1.67 -27.62
CA GLN A 520 -9.69 0.81 -28.36
C GLN A 520 -8.21 1.09 -28.06
N GLN A 521 -7.87 2.31 -27.71
CA GLN A 521 -6.50 2.74 -27.43
C GLN A 521 -6.44 3.53 -26.12
N PRO A 522 -5.32 3.47 -25.38
CA PRO A 522 -5.12 4.23 -24.15
C PRO A 522 -4.88 5.72 -24.45
N VAL A 523 -5.89 6.37 -25.02
CA VAL A 523 -5.93 7.81 -25.25
C VAL A 523 -6.88 8.42 -24.23
N GLN A 524 -6.33 9.15 -23.27
CA GLN A 524 -7.09 9.85 -22.26
C GLN A 524 -7.61 11.16 -22.83
N PHE A 525 -8.91 11.39 -22.75
CA PHE A 525 -9.53 12.68 -22.94
C PHE A 525 -9.76 13.34 -21.59
N SER A 526 -9.48 14.64 -21.48
CA SER A 526 -9.75 15.41 -20.28
C SER A 526 -10.36 16.76 -20.61
N THR A 527 -11.28 17.21 -19.78
CA THR A 527 -11.82 18.57 -19.84
C THR A 527 -11.93 19.14 -18.42
N SER A 528 -11.64 20.43 -18.28
CA SER A 528 -11.83 21.13 -17.03
C SER A 528 -12.37 22.53 -17.25
N ILE A 529 -13.25 22.94 -16.35
CA ILE A 529 -13.81 24.30 -16.29
C ILE A 529 -13.54 24.83 -14.89
N SER A 530 -13.05 26.05 -14.80
CA SER A 530 -12.78 26.69 -13.52
C SER A 530 -13.18 28.16 -13.52
N GLN A 531 -13.59 28.64 -12.37
CA GLN A 531 -13.76 30.04 -12.09
C GLN A 531 -13.15 30.36 -10.75
N THR A 532 -12.26 31.32 -10.73
CA THR A 532 -11.67 31.90 -9.51
C THR A 532 -12.03 33.35 -9.43
N THR A 533 -12.48 33.80 -8.28
CA THR A 533 -12.73 35.24 -8.00
C THR A 533 -11.98 35.61 -6.74
N GLN A 534 -11.20 36.66 -6.83
CA GLN A 534 -10.50 37.27 -5.71
C GLN A 534 -11.08 38.66 -5.48
N TYR A 535 -11.45 38.98 -4.23
CA TYR A 535 -12.03 40.23 -3.82
C TYR A 535 -11.00 41.08 -3.07
N ARG A 536 -11.09 42.42 -3.21
CA ARG A 536 -10.21 43.34 -2.49
C ARG A 536 -10.57 43.36 -1.00
N TYR A 537 -9.55 43.34 -0.16
CA TYR A 537 -9.73 43.54 1.27
C TYR A 537 -9.89 44.99 1.64
N ASN A 538 -10.99 45.30 2.31
CA ASN A 538 -11.17 46.65 2.86
C ASN A 538 -10.68 46.68 4.31
N TYR A 539 -9.55 47.36 4.53
CA TYR A 539 -8.91 47.41 5.85
C TYR A 539 -9.75 48.16 6.90
N PHE A 540 -10.63 49.09 6.47
CA PHE A 540 -11.47 49.87 7.38
C PHE A 540 -12.68 49.07 7.90
N THR A 541 -13.27 48.24 7.07
CA THR A 541 -14.43 47.42 7.44
C THR A 541 -14.10 46.01 7.87
N GLY A 542 -12.87 45.56 7.65
CA GLY A 542 -12.43 44.19 7.89
C GLY A 542 -13.14 43.15 7.00
N ARG A 543 -13.74 43.56 5.87
CA ARG A 543 -14.54 42.74 4.96
C ARG A 543 -14.01 42.78 3.54
N ALA A 544 -14.37 41.78 2.76
CA ALA A 544 -14.12 41.79 1.32
C ALA A 544 -15.08 42.79 0.64
N ASP A 545 -14.55 43.60 -0.26
CA ASP A 545 -15.31 44.44 -1.14
C ASP A 545 -15.63 43.69 -2.43
N THR A 546 -16.87 43.21 -2.55
CA THR A 546 -17.32 42.42 -3.68
C THR A 546 -17.49 43.24 -4.97
N SER A 547 -17.49 44.55 -4.88
CA SER A 547 -17.48 45.44 -6.06
C SER A 547 -16.10 45.55 -6.72
N GLN A 548 -15.05 45.24 -5.99
CA GLN A 548 -13.66 45.26 -6.47
C GLN A 548 -13.13 43.84 -6.56
N TYR A 549 -12.94 43.33 -7.76
CA TYR A 549 -12.59 41.95 -7.96
C TYR A 549 -11.63 41.72 -9.12
N PHE A 550 -10.92 40.61 -9.01
CA PHE A 550 -10.18 39.97 -10.08
C PHE A 550 -10.77 38.58 -10.33
N LYS A 551 -11.31 38.34 -11.50
CA LYS A 551 -11.99 37.08 -11.87
C LYS A 551 -11.27 36.39 -13.03
N ILE A 552 -11.01 35.11 -12.87
CA ILE A 552 -10.40 34.26 -13.89
C ILE A 552 -11.41 33.15 -14.21
N ARG A 553 -11.81 33.01 -15.46
CA ARG A 553 -12.61 31.90 -15.98
C ARG A 553 -11.78 31.10 -16.96
N GLY A 554 -11.74 29.79 -16.80
CA GLY A 554 -10.90 28.94 -17.65
C GLY A 554 -11.67 27.70 -18.13
N ILE A 555 -11.39 27.31 -19.35
CA ILE A 555 -11.71 26.00 -19.93
C ILE A 555 -10.45 25.40 -20.51
N ASN A 556 -10.27 24.10 -20.27
CA ASN A 556 -9.14 23.34 -20.82
C ASN A 556 -9.65 22.01 -21.38
N ILE A 557 -9.19 21.63 -22.57
CA ILE A 557 -9.50 20.37 -23.23
C ILE A 557 -8.19 19.72 -23.63
N GLY A 558 -7.97 18.50 -23.20
CA GLY A 558 -6.71 17.79 -23.40
C GLY A 558 -6.90 16.37 -23.90
N LEU A 559 -5.86 15.90 -24.59
CA LEU A 559 -5.67 14.51 -24.97
C LEU A 559 -4.29 14.06 -24.50
N ALA A 560 -4.22 12.89 -23.88
CA ALA A 560 -2.95 12.27 -23.51
C ALA A 560 -2.89 10.85 -24.06
N LYS A 561 -1.77 10.48 -24.65
CA LYS A 561 -1.54 9.15 -25.24
C LYS A 561 -0.28 8.54 -24.67
N ARG A 562 -0.38 7.30 -24.20
CA ARG A 562 0.78 6.49 -23.85
C ARG A 562 1.49 6.06 -25.13
N LEU A 563 2.79 6.30 -25.21
CA LEU A 563 3.62 5.91 -26.34
C LEU A 563 4.13 4.48 -26.16
N GLN A 564 4.58 3.85 -27.24
CA GLN A 564 5.21 2.53 -27.22
C GLN A 564 6.72 2.59 -27.44
N VAL A 565 7.18 3.70 -28.00
CA VAL A 565 8.58 3.95 -28.34
C VAL A 565 8.99 5.27 -27.68
N PRO A 566 10.14 5.34 -26.98
CA PRO A 566 11.17 4.31 -26.80
C PRO A 566 10.76 3.22 -25.78
N ASP A 567 9.89 3.53 -24.86
CA ASP A 567 9.23 2.58 -23.96
C ASP A 567 7.79 3.06 -23.65
N ASP A 568 6.98 2.19 -23.06
CA ASP A 568 5.57 2.48 -22.80
C ASP A 568 5.30 3.17 -21.44
N TYR A 569 6.34 3.68 -20.81
CA TYR A 569 6.23 4.62 -19.68
C TYR A 569 6.11 6.07 -20.14
N PHE A 570 6.35 6.34 -21.42
CA PHE A 570 6.17 7.67 -21.98
C PHE A 570 4.71 8.01 -22.25
N THR A 571 4.33 9.23 -21.91
CA THR A 571 3.01 9.80 -22.20
C THR A 571 3.20 11.16 -22.89
N LEU A 572 2.61 11.29 -24.07
CA LEU A 572 2.50 12.56 -24.77
C LEU A 572 1.13 13.15 -24.49
N SER A 573 1.09 14.34 -23.90
CA SER A 573 -0.13 15.09 -23.64
C SER A 573 -0.17 16.38 -24.45
N GLN A 574 -1.36 16.74 -24.93
CA GLN A 574 -1.65 17.95 -25.68
C GLN A 574 -2.94 18.54 -25.15
N ALA A 575 -2.97 19.85 -24.95
CA ALA A 575 -4.16 20.51 -24.47
C ALA A 575 -4.33 21.90 -25.08
N ILE A 576 -5.55 22.29 -25.31
CA ILE A 576 -5.93 23.66 -25.67
C ILE A 576 -6.70 24.24 -24.49
N GLY A 577 -6.26 25.39 -24.03
CA GLY A 577 -6.88 26.11 -22.93
C GLY A 577 -7.21 27.54 -23.32
N TYR A 578 -8.32 28.00 -22.78
CA TYR A 578 -8.72 29.41 -22.85
C TYR A 578 -9.00 29.93 -21.45
N GLN A 579 -8.42 31.07 -21.11
CA GLN A 579 -8.63 31.79 -19.84
C GLN A 579 -9.04 33.24 -20.13
N TYR A 580 -10.04 33.67 -19.45
CA TYR A 580 -10.56 35.02 -19.47
C TYR A 580 -10.34 35.67 -18.12
N TYR A 581 -9.58 36.76 -18.09
CA TYR A 581 -9.25 37.55 -16.93
C TYR A 581 -10.10 38.82 -16.96
N ASP A 582 -10.75 39.13 -15.85
CA ASP A 582 -11.68 40.28 -15.70
C ASP A 582 -11.32 41.01 -14.39
N LEU A 583 -10.86 42.23 -14.53
CA LEU A 583 -10.50 43.15 -13.44
C LEU A 583 -11.53 44.26 -13.34
N ASN A 584 -12.06 44.47 -12.14
CA ASN A 584 -12.95 45.56 -11.85
C ASN A 584 -12.47 46.34 -10.60
N ASN A 585 -11.86 47.48 -10.82
CA ASN A 585 -11.25 48.33 -9.81
C ASN A 585 -10.33 47.57 -8.84
N TYR A 586 -9.55 46.63 -9.41
CA TYR A 586 -8.68 45.69 -8.67
C TYR A 586 -7.26 45.73 -9.20
N TYR A 587 -6.36 46.40 -8.47
CA TYR A 587 -4.94 46.45 -8.82
C TYR A 587 -4.22 45.23 -8.26
N THR A 588 -3.79 44.34 -9.12
CA THR A 588 -3.06 43.10 -8.75
C THR A 588 -1.60 43.34 -8.42
N GLY A 589 -1.04 44.50 -8.81
CA GLY A 589 0.40 44.74 -8.82
C GLY A 589 1.13 44.12 -10.00
N LEU A 590 0.44 43.31 -10.81
CA LEU A 590 0.97 42.67 -12.03
C LEU A 590 0.69 43.55 -13.27
N PHE A 591 -0.47 44.19 -13.30
CA PHE A 591 -0.83 45.15 -14.32
C PHE A 591 -0.78 46.57 -13.78
N THR A 592 -0.52 47.51 -14.65
CA THR A 592 -0.65 48.97 -14.35
C THR A 592 -2.10 49.44 -14.39
N PHE A 593 -3.04 48.59 -14.90
CA PHE A 593 -4.49 48.89 -14.92
C PHE A 593 -5.22 48.08 -13.87
N GLY A 594 -6.27 48.65 -13.32
CA GLY A 594 -7.16 47.99 -12.36
C GLY A 594 -8.53 47.65 -12.92
N ASP A 595 -8.84 48.14 -14.09
CA ASP A 595 -10.07 47.90 -14.83
C ASP A 595 -9.72 47.44 -16.24
N GLY A 596 -10.27 46.29 -16.65
CA GLY A 596 -10.02 45.76 -17.97
C GLY A 596 -10.09 44.26 -18.07
N VAL A 597 -9.78 43.73 -19.24
CA VAL A 597 -9.88 42.31 -19.54
C VAL A 597 -8.62 41.80 -20.25
N SER A 598 -8.29 40.54 -20.01
CA SER A 598 -7.25 39.82 -20.74
C SER A 598 -7.73 38.48 -21.20
N ASN A 599 -7.32 38.06 -22.39
CA ASN A 599 -7.66 36.78 -22.99
C ASN A 599 -6.39 35.97 -23.16
N ASN A 600 -6.41 34.71 -22.81
CA ASN A 600 -5.28 33.80 -22.94
C ASN A 600 -5.74 32.52 -23.64
N LEU A 601 -5.46 32.44 -24.92
CA LEU A 601 -5.66 31.19 -25.68
C LEU A 601 -4.28 30.54 -25.84
N TYR A 602 -4.14 29.32 -25.34
CA TYR A 602 -2.87 28.63 -25.33
C TYR A 602 -3.00 27.17 -25.71
N TYR A 603 -1.93 26.66 -26.28
CA TYR A 603 -1.70 25.26 -26.55
C TYR A 603 -0.57 24.76 -25.66
N THR A 604 -0.79 23.62 -25.00
CA THR A 604 0.22 22.97 -24.17
C THR A 604 0.55 21.61 -24.76
N VAL A 605 1.84 21.34 -24.94
CA VAL A 605 2.35 20.00 -25.25
C VAL A 605 3.30 19.58 -24.14
N ALA A 606 3.16 18.33 -23.65
CA ALA A 606 4.08 17.81 -22.65
C ALA A 606 4.40 16.35 -22.93
N LEU A 607 5.68 16.01 -22.77
CA LEU A 607 6.18 14.65 -22.81
C LEU A 607 6.62 14.29 -21.39
N SER A 608 6.01 13.27 -20.82
CA SER A 608 6.35 12.78 -19.49
C SER A 608 6.70 11.30 -19.53
N ARG A 609 7.56 10.87 -18.64
CA ARG A 609 7.90 9.48 -18.41
C ARG A 609 7.85 9.19 -16.91
N ASN A 610 7.21 8.10 -16.54
CA ASN A 610 7.14 7.69 -15.14
C ASN A 610 7.27 6.17 -15.05
N ASN A 611 8.42 5.69 -14.55
CA ASN A 611 8.66 4.29 -14.24
C ASN A 611 8.98 4.08 -12.75
N THR A 612 8.50 4.95 -11.87
CA THR A 612 8.66 4.77 -10.42
C THR A 612 7.98 3.49 -9.96
N TYR A 613 8.54 2.89 -8.90
CA TYR A 613 7.99 1.67 -8.33
C TYR A 613 6.63 1.90 -7.67
N THR A 614 5.95 0.81 -7.39
CA THR A 614 4.53 0.68 -7.04
C THR A 614 3.97 1.61 -5.95
N ASN A 615 4.82 2.16 -5.09
CA ASN A 615 4.37 3.10 -4.05
C ASN A 615 4.57 4.55 -4.51
N PRO A 616 3.52 5.28 -4.90
CA PRO A 616 3.66 6.66 -5.38
C PRO A 616 4.06 7.65 -4.28
N ILE A 617 3.82 7.32 -3.01
CA ILE A 617 4.12 8.21 -1.88
C ILE A 617 5.57 8.10 -1.46
N PHE A 618 6.11 6.88 -1.50
CA PHE A 618 7.49 6.57 -1.15
C PHE A 618 8.10 5.62 -2.19
N PRO A 619 8.45 6.11 -3.39
CA PRO A 619 9.10 5.30 -4.40
C PRO A 619 10.47 4.82 -3.90
N LEU A 620 10.72 3.51 -4.03
CA LEU A 620 12.00 2.90 -3.69
C LEU A 620 13.02 2.98 -4.84
N GLY A 621 12.56 3.27 -6.04
CA GLY A 621 13.40 3.38 -7.23
C GLY A 621 12.63 3.88 -8.44
N GLY A 622 13.32 4.02 -9.55
CA GLY A 622 12.76 4.51 -10.80
C GLY A 622 12.96 6.02 -10.99
N SER A 623 12.36 6.54 -12.04
CA SER A 623 12.46 7.95 -12.39
C SER A 623 11.12 8.50 -12.90
N GLN A 624 10.96 9.78 -12.73
CA GLN A 624 9.84 10.55 -13.26
C GLN A 624 10.38 11.84 -13.85
N PHE A 625 10.08 12.14 -15.10
CA PHE A 625 10.41 13.43 -15.69
C PHE A 625 9.32 13.91 -16.62
N SER A 626 9.29 15.22 -16.82
CA SER A 626 8.34 15.90 -17.70
C SER A 626 9.03 17.09 -18.37
N VAL A 627 8.82 17.22 -19.65
CA VAL A 627 9.15 18.41 -20.45
C VAL A 627 7.85 18.96 -20.99
N SER A 628 7.58 20.24 -20.80
CA SER A 628 6.36 20.86 -21.31
C SER A 628 6.64 22.21 -21.97
N ALA A 629 5.86 22.48 -23.00
CA ALA A 629 5.82 23.77 -23.68
C ALA A 629 4.37 24.28 -23.69
N LYS A 630 4.15 25.48 -23.15
CA LYS A 630 2.88 26.19 -23.21
C LYS A 630 3.06 27.40 -24.12
N LEU A 631 2.31 27.43 -25.21
CA LEU A 631 2.45 28.36 -26.32
C LEU A 631 1.15 29.12 -26.51
N SER A 632 1.16 30.42 -26.38
CA SER A 632 0.01 31.23 -26.78
C SER A 632 0.05 31.54 -28.29
N PHE A 633 -1.06 31.98 -28.83
CA PHE A 633 -1.09 32.40 -30.22
C PHE A 633 -0.29 33.71 -30.41
N PRO A 634 0.59 33.81 -31.43
CA PRO A 634 1.41 34.99 -31.66
C PRO A 634 0.60 36.11 -32.38
N TYR A 635 -0.28 36.78 -31.66
CA TYR A 635 -1.19 37.82 -32.20
C TYR A 635 -0.46 38.97 -32.85
N SER A 636 0.69 39.36 -32.31
CA SER A 636 1.51 40.46 -32.85
C SER A 636 2.00 40.25 -34.29
N LEU A 637 2.09 39.00 -34.71
CA LEU A 637 2.51 38.69 -36.08
C LEU A 637 1.41 38.91 -37.12
N VAL A 638 0.16 39.03 -36.71
CA VAL A 638 -1.01 39.09 -37.62
C VAL A 638 -1.88 40.31 -37.48
N ASN A 639 -1.75 41.09 -36.37
CA ASN A 639 -2.64 42.21 -36.08
C ASN A 639 -2.14 43.58 -36.56
N ASN A 640 -0.92 43.65 -37.08
CA ASN A 640 -0.30 44.90 -37.64
C ASN A 640 -0.28 46.06 -36.66
N VAL A 641 -0.22 45.84 -35.33
CA VAL A 641 -0.10 46.88 -34.31
C VAL A 641 1.37 47.11 -34.01
N ASP A 642 1.80 48.38 -34.12
CA ASP A 642 3.13 48.80 -33.69
C ASP A 642 3.10 49.08 -32.19
N TYR A 643 3.45 48.08 -31.37
CA TYR A 643 3.43 48.14 -29.92
C TYR A 643 4.47 49.06 -29.31
N ALA A 644 5.54 49.39 -30.05
CA ALA A 644 6.56 50.39 -29.63
C ALA A 644 6.01 51.80 -29.64
N LYS A 645 5.07 52.12 -30.52
CA LYS A 645 4.53 53.46 -30.74
C LYS A 645 3.11 53.68 -30.24
N LEU A 646 2.60 52.82 -29.37
CA LEU A 646 1.26 52.99 -28.80
C LEU A 646 1.17 54.31 -28.01
N GLY A 647 2.19 54.69 -27.26
CA GLY A 647 2.22 55.94 -26.49
C GLY A 647 2.15 57.21 -27.31
N ASP A 648 2.48 57.15 -28.59
CA ASP A 648 2.44 58.31 -29.51
C ASP A 648 1.01 58.53 -30.05
N GLN A 649 0.12 57.56 -29.88
CA GLN A 649 -1.26 57.65 -30.40
C GLN A 649 -2.17 58.36 -29.39
N ALA A 650 -2.97 59.29 -29.83
CA ALA A 650 -3.86 60.09 -28.98
C ALA A 650 -4.87 59.25 -28.16
N ALA A 651 -5.23 58.02 -28.64
CA ALA A 651 -6.09 57.10 -27.93
C ALA A 651 -5.49 56.57 -26.63
N TYR A 652 -4.16 56.52 -26.55
CA TYR A 652 -3.39 56.00 -25.42
C TYR A 652 -2.65 57.08 -24.64
N GLN A 653 -3.10 58.31 -24.78
CA GLN A 653 -2.54 59.47 -24.05
C GLN A 653 -3.53 59.99 -23.00
N ASN A 654 -3.00 60.60 -21.98
CA ASN A 654 -3.73 61.37 -21.00
C ASN A 654 -4.14 62.74 -21.60
N SER A 655 -4.97 63.50 -20.90
CA SER A 655 -5.42 64.82 -21.33
C SER A 655 -4.29 65.87 -21.47
N ASP A 656 -3.15 65.63 -20.88
CA ASP A 656 -1.94 66.42 -20.94
C ASP A 656 -0.96 66.02 -22.06
N GLY A 657 -1.33 65.02 -22.86
CA GLY A 657 -0.46 64.50 -23.94
C GLY A 657 0.60 63.49 -23.49
N THR A 658 0.66 63.12 -22.22
CA THR A 658 1.57 62.08 -21.73
C THR A 658 1.01 60.70 -21.99
N PRO A 659 1.86 59.67 -22.22
CA PRO A 659 1.38 58.32 -22.42
C PRO A 659 0.59 57.78 -21.20
N ASP A 660 -0.60 57.28 -21.45
CA ASP A 660 -1.42 56.57 -20.44
C ASP A 660 -0.99 55.09 -20.37
N GLN A 661 -0.13 54.78 -19.40
CA GLN A 661 0.45 53.45 -19.28
C GLN A 661 -0.63 52.35 -19.03
N ALA A 662 -1.73 52.72 -18.36
CA ALA A 662 -2.81 51.75 -18.11
C ALA A 662 -3.54 51.34 -19.40
N LYS A 663 -3.81 52.32 -20.26
CA LYS A 663 -4.43 52.03 -21.58
C LYS A 663 -3.45 51.31 -22.52
N ILE A 664 -2.15 51.68 -22.48
CA ILE A 664 -1.12 51.03 -23.28
C ILE A 664 -0.99 49.53 -22.84
N ASP A 665 -0.91 49.26 -21.56
CA ASP A 665 -0.78 47.92 -21.05
C ASP A 665 -2.08 47.13 -21.24
N GLN A 666 -3.25 47.78 -21.13
CA GLN A 666 -4.51 47.12 -21.45
C GLN A 666 -4.57 46.63 -22.92
N GLU A 667 -4.06 47.44 -23.85
CA GLU A 667 -3.95 47.03 -25.27
C GLU A 667 -2.89 45.95 -25.48
N LYS A 668 -1.69 46.11 -24.88
CA LYS A 668 -0.61 45.12 -24.94
C LYS A 668 -1.05 43.75 -24.42
N PHE A 669 -1.81 43.72 -23.33
CA PHE A 669 -2.17 42.48 -22.65
C PHE A 669 -3.65 42.08 -22.83
N ARG A 670 -4.39 42.70 -23.74
CA ARG A 670 -5.75 42.31 -24.10
C ARG A 670 -5.84 40.88 -24.58
N TRP A 671 -4.86 40.42 -25.35
CA TRP A 671 -4.58 39.06 -25.72
C TRP A 671 -3.17 38.72 -25.29
N LEU A 672 -3.03 37.72 -24.38
CA LEU A 672 -1.72 37.34 -23.84
C LEU A 672 -0.91 36.58 -24.91
N GLU A 673 0.37 36.93 -25.02
CA GLU A 673 1.26 36.37 -26.02
C GLU A 673 2.60 36.02 -25.38
N TYR A 674 2.90 34.71 -25.32
CA TYR A 674 4.10 34.19 -24.70
C TYR A 674 4.37 32.73 -25.11
N TYR A 675 5.56 32.27 -24.80
CA TYR A 675 5.89 30.85 -24.74
C TYR A 675 6.56 30.53 -23.40
N LYS A 676 6.23 29.37 -22.83
CA LYS A 676 6.73 28.93 -21.54
C LYS A 676 7.22 27.49 -21.65
N LEU A 677 8.48 27.25 -21.32
CA LEU A 677 9.11 25.95 -21.32
C LEU A 677 9.39 25.54 -19.88
N LYS A 678 9.11 24.29 -19.55
CA LYS A 678 9.40 23.74 -18.23
C LYS A 678 9.98 22.35 -18.37
N PHE A 679 10.94 22.07 -17.50
CA PHE A 679 11.47 20.74 -17.25
C PHE A 679 11.38 20.42 -15.78
N SER A 680 10.95 19.21 -15.43
CA SER A 680 10.96 18.67 -14.07
C SER A 680 11.38 17.22 -14.12
N GLY A 681 12.33 16.84 -13.28
CA GLY A 681 12.84 15.46 -13.22
C GLY A 681 13.12 15.01 -11.80
N SER A 682 12.70 13.80 -11.46
CA SER A 682 13.01 13.14 -10.19
C SER A 682 13.58 11.75 -10.46
N TRP A 683 14.63 11.38 -9.69
CA TRP A 683 15.19 10.04 -9.67
C TRP A 683 15.21 9.53 -8.24
N TYR A 684 14.88 8.25 -8.09
CA TYR A 684 14.83 7.58 -6.80
C TYR A 684 15.79 6.40 -6.83
N SER A 685 16.67 6.32 -5.84
CA SER A 685 17.65 5.25 -5.73
C SER A 685 17.71 4.77 -4.28
N THR A 686 17.49 3.48 -4.06
CA THR A 686 17.70 2.87 -2.75
C THR A 686 19.20 2.72 -2.51
N ILE A 687 19.73 3.35 -1.45
CA ILE A 687 21.15 3.30 -1.10
C ILE A 687 21.44 2.06 -0.25
N VAL A 688 20.72 1.92 0.86
CA VAL A 688 20.86 0.81 1.80
C VAL A 688 19.51 0.52 2.44
N ASP A 689 19.06 -0.71 2.39
CA ASP A 689 17.80 -1.18 2.97
C ASP A 689 16.59 -0.37 2.45
N LYS A 690 16.01 0.47 3.29
CA LYS A 690 14.87 1.35 2.96
C LYS A 690 15.25 2.83 2.84
N LEU A 691 16.56 3.15 2.91
CA LEU A 691 17.04 4.51 2.75
C LEU A 691 17.07 4.87 1.26
N VAL A 692 16.29 5.86 0.87
CA VAL A 692 16.13 6.29 -0.53
C VAL A 692 16.73 7.67 -0.71
N LEU A 693 17.57 7.82 -1.72
CA LEU A 693 17.99 9.10 -2.25
C LEU A 693 17.02 9.51 -3.36
N LYS A 694 16.38 10.68 -3.21
CA LYS A 694 15.67 11.37 -4.28
C LYS A 694 16.54 12.50 -4.78
N THR A 695 16.84 12.53 -6.06
CA THR A 695 17.40 13.68 -6.76
C THR A 695 16.29 14.33 -7.56
N HIS A 696 16.15 15.64 -7.46
CA HIS A 696 15.13 16.37 -8.19
C HIS A 696 15.71 17.63 -8.83
N THR A 697 15.28 17.95 -10.04
CA THR A 697 15.69 19.14 -10.77
C THR A 697 14.51 19.77 -11.49
N GLU A 698 14.43 21.08 -11.46
CA GLU A 698 13.44 21.87 -12.16
C GLU A 698 14.12 23.00 -12.93
N PHE A 699 13.56 23.31 -14.07
CA PHE A 699 13.94 24.46 -14.89
C PHE A 699 12.68 25.04 -15.54
N GLY A 700 12.58 26.36 -15.58
CA GLY A 700 11.51 27.06 -16.27
C GLY A 700 12.02 28.28 -17.01
N TYR A 701 11.42 28.51 -18.18
CA TYR A 701 11.70 29.68 -19.00
C TYR A 701 10.42 30.25 -19.59
N LEU A 702 10.20 31.54 -19.42
CA LEU A 702 9.09 32.32 -19.96
C LEU A 702 9.62 33.38 -20.92
N GLY A 703 9.17 33.36 -22.15
CA GLY A 703 9.57 34.31 -23.20
C GLY A 703 8.39 34.97 -23.89
N ALA A 704 8.66 36.06 -24.58
CA ALA A 704 7.70 36.72 -25.45
C ALA A 704 8.11 36.58 -26.93
N TYR A 705 7.14 36.46 -27.84
CA TYR A 705 7.42 36.46 -29.28
C TYR A 705 7.77 37.86 -29.80
N ASN A 706 7.17 38.88 -29.17
CA ASN A 706 7.40 40.28 -29.52
C ASN A 706 7.93 41.06 -28.30
N THR A 707 9.14 41.59 -28.39
CA THR A 707 9.83 42.30 -27.30
C THR A 707 9.18 43.63 -26.96
N ASP A 708 8.52 44.32 -27.92
CA ASP A 708 7.88 45.59 -27.71
C ASP A 708 6.59 45.49 -26.89
N ARG A 709 5.96 44.34 -26.90
CA ARG A 709 4.86 43.99 -25.98
C ARG A 709 5.37 43.78 -24.56
N GLY A 710 6.59 43.30 -24.43
CA GLY A 710 7.16 42.87 -23.15
C GLY A 710 6.68 41.47 -22.75
N ILE A 711 7.27 41.00 -21.66
CA ILE A 711 6.90 39.71 -21.08
C ILE A 711 5.62 39.88 -20.24
N ILE A 712 4.67 38.95 -20.43
CA ILE A 712 3.41 39.02 -19.73
C ILE A 712 3.59 39.03 -18.21
N PRO A 713 2.71 39.73 -17.46
CA PRO A 713 2.78 39.79 -16.01
C PRO A 713 2.28 38.53 -15.31
N PHE A 714 1.44 37.72 -15.98
CA PHE A 714 1.04 36.41 -15.53
C PHE A 714 2.05 35.32 -15.89
N GLU A 715 1.89 34.12 -15.36
CA GLU A 715 2.74 32.99 -15.68
C GLU A 715 4.21 33.11 -15.24
N ARG A 716 4.61 34.22 -14.61
CA ARG A 716 5.97 34.42 -14.11
C ARG A 716 6.24 33.51 -12.91
N PHE A 717 7.50 33.20 -12.68
CA PHE A 717 7.96 32.32 -11.62
C PHE A 717 8.31 33.13 -10.36
N TYR A 718 7.85 32.59 -9.23
CA TYR A 718 8.14 33.17 -7.91
C TYR A 718 8.80 32.08 -7.05
N LEU A 719 10.10 32.21 -6.80
CA LEU A 719 10.89 31.19 -6.11
C LEU A 719 10.99 31.52 -4.61
N GLY A 720 10.86 30.51 -3.76
CA GLY A 720 11.03 30.59 -2.30
C GLY A 720 9.83 30.06 -1.53
N GLY A 721 10.08 29.59 -0.31
CA GLY A 721 9.08 29.15 0.66
C GLY A 721 8.39 27.82 0.38
N ASP A 722 7.20 27.68 0.95
CA ASP A 722 6.33 26.50 0.80
C ASP A 722 5.14 26.73 -0.14
N GLY A 723 4.94 27.94 -0.60
CA GLY A 723 3.82 28.31 -1.45
C GLY A 723 2.47 28.46 -0.75
N LEU A 724 2.41 28.31 0.58
CA LEU A 724 1.14 28.31 1.34
C LEU A 724 0.75 29.68 1.91
N SER A 725 1.70 30.56 2.15
CA SER A 725 1.46 31.78 2.93
C SER A 725 0.80 32.92 2.15
N GLN A 726 0.81 32.88 0.82
CA GLN A 726 0.16 33.87 -0.02
C GLN A 726 -0.64 33.20 -1.13
N TYR A 727 -1.92 33.06 -0.92
CA TYR A 727 -2.85 32.67 -1.97
C TYR A 727 -3.10 33.81 -2.94
N ALA A 728 -2.12 34.15 -3.76
CA ALA A 728 -2.34 34.99 -4.92
C ALA A 728 -2.88 34.08 -6.05
N LEU A 729 -4.19 34.11 -6.25
CA LEU A 729 -4.87 33.36 -7.33
C LEU A 729 -4.81 34.11 -8.67
N ASP A 730 -3.80 34.92 -8.83
CA ASP A 730 -3.62 35.83 -9.96
C ASP A 730 -2.80 35.25 -11.13
N GLY A 731 -2.57 33.92 -11.11
CA GLY A 731 -1.82 33.22 -12.15
C GLY A 731 -0.31 33.22 -11.94
N ARG A 732 0.17 33.62 -10.76
CA ARG A 732 1.58 33.44 -10.37
C ARG A 732 1.90 31.95 -10.23
N GLU A 733 3.09 31.56 -10.67
CA GLU A 733 3.60 30.20 -10.44
C GLU A 733 4.64 30.23 -9.32
N THR A 734 4.26 29.76 -8.14
CA THR A 734 5.17 29.68 -6.99
C THR A 734 5.97 28.39 -7.03
N ILE A 735 7.29 28.51 -7.01
CA ILE A 735 8.24 27.41 -6.97
C ILE A 735 8.76 27.31 -5.53
N ALA A 736 8.39 26.25 -4.85
CA ALA A 736 8.81 26.06 -3.47
C ALA A 736 10.33 25.89 -3.36
N MET A 737 10.94 26.56 -2.42
CA MET A 737 12.34 26.39 -2.03
C MET A 737 12.47 26.56 -0.53
N ARG A 738 12.76 25.47 0.16
CA ARG A 738 12.81 25.41 1.62
C ARG A 738 14.01 26.17 2.18
N GLY A 739 13.87 26.78 3.35
CA GLY A 739 14.89 27.60 3.99
C GLY A 739 14.87 29.07 3.57
N TYR A 740 13.86 29.47 2.80
CA TYR A 740 13.62 30.84 2.40
C TYR A 740 12.14 31.22 2.59
N GLU A 741 11.86 32.50 2.83
CA GLU A 741 10.47 32.95 2.85
C GLU A 741 9.81 32.83 1.48
N ASN A 742 8.47 32.84 1.48
CA ASN A 742 7.71 32.72 0.24
C ASN A 742 8.02 33.85 -0.72
N GLN A 743 8.39 33.47 -1.97
CA GLN A 743 8.68 34.37 -3.09
C GLN A 743 9.92 35.29 -2.88
N SER A 744 10.69 35.09 -1.80
CA SER A 744 11.83 35.97 -1.44
C SER A 744 13.03 35.88 -2.37
N LEU A 745 13.10 34.83 -3.21
CA LEU A 745 14.20 34.67 -4.18
C LEU A 745 13.83 35.13 -5.60
N SER A 746 12.80 35.92 -5.72
CA SER A 746 12.37 36.53 -6.99
C SER A 746 12.02 37.98 -6.77
N ASP A 747 12.18 38.79 -7.82
CA ASP A 747 11.75 40.15 -7.80
C ASP A 747 10.23 40.25 -7.59
N ARG A 748 9.80 41.47 -7.21
CA ARG A 748 8.38 41.78 -6.98
C ARG A 748 7.49 41.43 -8.18
N ASP A 749 8.01 41.61 -9.38
CA ASP A 749 7.29 41.35 -10.63
C ASP A 749 7.40 39.88 -11.10
N GLY A 750 8.12 39.05 -10.35
CA GLY A 750 8.40 37.65 -10.67
C GLY A 750 9.48 37.47 -11.73
N ALA A 751 10.04 36.28 -11.80
CA ALA A 751 11.13 35.95 -12.70
C ALA A 751 10.62 35.31 -13.99
N THR A 752 11.45 35.36 -15.03
CA THR A 752 11.19 34.70 -16.32
C THR A 752 11.94 33.39 -16.48
N ILE A 753 12.99 33.19 -15.66
CA ILE A 753 13.79 31.97 -15.65
C ILE A 753 13.99 31.53 -14.22
N TYR A 754 13.98 30.24 -13.98
CA TYR A 754 14.46 29.67 -12.73
C TYR A 754 15.11 28.33 -12.94
N ASN A 755 16.00 27.98 -12.05
CA ASN A 755 16.52 26.63 -11.90
C ASN A 755 16.51 26.22 -10.42
N LYS A 756 16.25 24.96 -10.17
CA LYS A 756 16.23 24.38 -8.84
C LYS A 756 16.75 22.95 -8.87
N PHE A 757 17.58 22.63 -7.90
CA PHE A 757 18.09 21.29 -7.65
C PHE A 757 17.81 20.90 -6.21
N SER A 758 17.43 19.65 -5.97
CA SER A 758 17.14 19.13 -4.64
C SER A 758 17.69 17.71 -4.51
N LEU A 759 18.35 17.46 -3.39
CA LEU A 759 18.75 16.12 -2.95
C LEU A 759 18.03 15.84 -1.65
N GLU A 760 17.30 14.72 -1.58
CA GLU A 760 16.60 14.31 -0.36
C GLU A 760 16.98 12.89 0.01
N LEU A 761 17.44 12.69 1.24
CA LEU A 761 17.56 11.38 1.87
C LEU A 761 16.29 11.10 2.64
N ARG A 762 15.58 10.05 2.26
CA ARG A 762 14.28 9.65 2.80
C ARG A 762 14.37 8.31 3.53
N TYR A 763 13.83 8.25 4.73
CA TYR A 763 13.77 7.02 5.53
C TYR A 763 12.35 6.76 6.03
N PRO A 764 11.73 5.60 5.73
CA PRO A 764 10.37 5.31 6.13
C PRO A 764 10.32 4.87 7.60
N ILE A 765 9.44 5.51 8.36
CA ILE A 765 9.11 5.10 9.73
C ILE A 765 8.02 4.03 9.69
N THR A 766 7.02 4.21 8.84
CA THR A 766 5.98 3.23 8.53
C THR A 766 5.43 3.49 7.13
N LEU A 767 5.15 2.43 6.38
CA LEU A 767 4.54 2.48 5.05
C LEU A 767 3.24 1.67 5.01
N LYS A 768 2.46 1.69 6.08
CA LYS A 768 1.18 0.97 6.13
C LYS A 768 0.13 1.67 5.26
N PRO A 769 -0.81 0.93 4.67
CA PRO A 769 -1.89 1.51 3.86
C PRO A 769 -2.72 2.56 4.60
N SER A 770 -2.91 2.39 5.92
CA SER A 770 -3.64 3.34 6.76
C SER A 770 -2.90 4.64 7.04
N ALA A 771 -1.55 4.62 7.02
CA ALA A 771 -0.71 5.79 7.18
C ALA A 771 0.73 5.49 6.75
N SER A 772 1.28 6.30 5.85
CA SER A 772 2.69 6.27 5.49
C SER A 772 3.40 7.46 6.14
N ILE A 773 4.42 7.19 6.96
CA ILE A 773 5.20 8.21 7.67
C ILE A 773 6.67 8.01 7.32
N PHE A 774 7.32 9.07 6.88
CA PHE A 774 8.76 9.04 6.62
C PHE A 774 9.44 10.36 7.03
N ALA A 775 10.67 10.24 7.47
CA ALA A 775 11.55 11.35 7.73
C ALA A 775 12.43 11.63 6.50
N LEU A 776 12.84 12.86 6.34
CA LEU A 776 13.76 13.25 5.29
C LEU A 776 14.77 14.29 5.77
N SER A 777 15.92 14.31 5.12
CA SER A 777 16.85 15.44 5.13
C SER A 777 17.06 15.91 3.70
N PHE A 778 17.28 17.18 3.50
CA PHE A 778 17.40 17.75 2.16
C PHE A 778 18.54 18.77 2.04
N LEU A 779 19.02 18.89 0.82
CA LEU A 779 19.85 19.95 0.32
C LEU A 779 19.15 20.52 -0.90
N GLU A 780 18.96 21.85 -0.95
CA GLU A 780 18.38 22.52 -2.11
C GLU A 780 19.29 23.65 -2.57
N ALA A 781 19.31 23.87 -3.88
CA ALA A 781 20.00 24.96 -4.51
C ALA A 781 19.18 25.45 -5.70
N GLY A 782 19.00 26.75 -5.84
CA GLY A 782 18.23 27.32 -6.93
C GLY A 782 18.32 28.83 -6.96
N ASN A 783 17.92 29.39 -8.08
CA ASN A 783 17.83 30.88 -8.24
C ASN A 783 16.81 31.22 -9.33
N SER A 784 16.45 32.47 -9.39
CA SER A 784 15.54 33.02 -10.40
C SER A 784 16.16 34.24 -11.07
N TYR A 785 15.81 34.50 -12.34
CA TYR A 785 16.41 35.55 -13.17
C TYR A 785 15.34 36.21 -14.02
N ASN A 786 15.55 37.52 -14.31
CA ASN A 786 14.61 38.33 -15.06
C ASN A 786 14.78 38.20 -16.57
N ASN A 787 15.97 37.87 -17.03
CA ASN A 787 16.24 37.66 -18.46
C ASN A 787 17.36 36.65 -18.69
N PHE A 788 17.43 36.13 -19.90
CA PHE A 788 18.40 35.10 -20.28
C PHE A 788 19.87 35.58 -20.26
N LYS A 789 20.11 36.88 -20.39
CA LYS A 789 21.49 37.42 -20.35
C LYS A 789 22.08 37.38 -18.94
N GLU A 790 21.22 37.44 -17.94
CA GLU A 790 21.61 37.38 -16.52
C GLU A 790 21.70 35.95 -16.00
N TYR A 791 21.19 34.99 -16.79
CA TYR A 791 21.13 33.59 -16.36
C TYR A 791 22.51 32.99 -16.14
N ASN A 792 22.79 32.61 -14.88
CA ASN A 792 23.99 31.89 -14.49
C ASN A 792 23.59 30.64 -13.68
N PRO A 793 23.68 29.43 -14.24
CA PRO A 793 23.22 28.23 -13.58
C PRO A 793 24.02 27.84 -12.34
N PHE A 794 25.15 28.49 -12.08
CA PHE A 794 26.02 28.26 -10.92
C PHE A 794 25.86 29.31 -9.81
N ASP A 795 25.17 30.42 -10.10
CA ASP A 795 24.79 31.39 -9.07
C ASP A 795 23.48 30.94 -8.40
N MET A 796 23.64 30.13 -7.35
CA MET A 796 22.51 29.49 -6.68
C MET A 796 22.46 29.86 -5.20
N LYS A 797 21.27 30.16 -4.73
CA LYS A 797 20.94 30.24 -3.31
C LYS A 797 20.78 28.84 -2.76
N ARG A 798 21.41 28.54 -1.62
CA ARG A 798 21.53 27.19 -1.07
C ARG A 798 20.80 27.06 0.26
N SER A 799 20.22 25.92 0.50
CA SER A 799 19.61 25.58 1.79
C SER A 799 19.80 24.11 2.15
N ALA A 800 19.69 23.83 3.43
CA ALA A 800 19.69 22.46 3.96
C ALA A 800 18.68 22.33 5.09
N GLY A 801 18.18 21.15 5.32
CA GLY A 801 17.22 20.97 6.39
C GLY A 801 16.75 19.53 6.56
N PHE A 802 15.74 19.38 7.38
CA PHE A 802 15.10 18.10 7.66
C PHE A 802 13.60 18.28 7.81
N GLY A 803 12.87 17.19 7.65
CA GLY A 803 11.42 17.23 7.76
C GLY A 803 10.80 15.87 7.98
N ILE A 804 9.49 15.88 8.18
CA ILE A 804 8.67 14.70 8.32
C ILE A 804 7.47 14.80 7.39
N ARG A 805 7.08 13.65 6.83
CA ARG A 805 5.90 13.51 5.99
C ARG A 805 4.98 12.46 6.58
N ILE A 806 3.70 12.76 6.59
CA ILE A 806 2.63 11.89 7.06
C ILE A 806 1.57 11.86 5.96
N PHE A 807 1.42 10.73 5.33
CA PHE A 807 0.33 10.51 4.39
C PHE A 807 -0.77 9.68 5.04
N MET A 808 -1.99 10.17 4.97
CA MET A 808 -3.19 9.45 5.40
C MET A 808 -4.22 9.52 4.26
N PRO A 809 -4.82 8.37 3.84
CA PRO A 809 -5.76 8.37 2.70
C PRO A 809 -6.91 9.36 2.82
N ALA A 810 -7.38 9.64 4.06
CA ALA A 810 -8.47 10.57 4.32
C ALA A 810 -8.07 12.05 4.28
N PHE A 811 -6.78 12.37 4.53
CA PHE A 811 -6.30 13.76 4.70
C PHE A 811 -5.22 14.15 3.68
N GLY A 812 -4.74 13.20 2.87
CA GLY A 812 -3.64 13.44 1.95
C GLY A 812 -2.27 13.50 2.63
N LEU A 813 -1.33 14.18 2.01
CA LEU A 813 0.03 14.37 2.51
C LEU A 813 0.11 15.61 3.40
N LEU A 814 0.58 15.41 4.62
CA LEU A 814 0.92 16.47 5.56
C LEU A 814 2.43 16.44 5.81
N GLY A 815 3.05 17.61 5.94
CA GLY A 815 4.47 17.69 6.22
C GLY A 815 4.85 18.95 6.97
N ILE A 816 5.98 18.85 7.65
CA ILE A 816 6.66 19.98 8.25
C ILE A 816 8.15 19.86 7.97
N ASP A 817 8.74 20.94 7.48
CA ASP A 817 10.17 21.04 7.20
C ASP A 817 10.78 22.20 7.97
N PHE A 818 11.99 22.00 8.42
CA PHE A 818 12.86 23.01 9.00
C PHE A 818 14.04 23.17 8.06
N GLY A 819 14.12 24.32 7.42
CA GLY A 819 15.15 24.66 6.44
C GLY A 819 16.02 25.82 6.91
N TYR A 820 17.30 25.75 6.63
CA TYR A 820 18.26 26.82 6.87
C TYR A 820 18.79 27.33 5.53
N GLY A 821 18.52 28.60 5.22
CA GLY A 821 19.08 29.30 4.05
C GLY A 821 20.48 29.81 4.34
N PHE A 822 21.44 29.35 3.55
CA PHE A 822 22.85 29.74 3.71
C PHE A 822 23.18 31.10 3.08
N ASP A 823 22.41 31.52 2.11
CA ASP A 823 22.63 32.70 1.33
C ASP A 823 21.49 33.71 1.59
N SER A 824 21.77 34.99 1.59
CA SER A 824 20.75 36.04 1.72
C SER A 824 19.79 36.05 0.52
N SER A 825 18.52 36.30 0.78
CA SER A 825 17.54 36.61 -0.27
C SER A 825 17.68 38.07 -0.80
N VAL A 826 18.41 38.90 -0.10
CA VAL A 826 18.66 40.31 -0.49
C VAL A 826 19.96 40.37 -1.28
N GLU A 827 19.92 41.01 -2.45
CA GLU A 827 21.11 41.21 -3.29
C GLU A 827 22.17 42.07 -2.58
N GLY A 828 23.43 41.63 -2.60
CA GLY A 828 24.54 42.29 -1.97
C GLY A 828 24.69 42.08 -0.45
N ASP A 829 23.73 41.39 0.20
CA ASP A 829 23.86 40.97 1.58
C ASP A 829 24.51 39.60 1.68
N LEU A 830 25.55 39.47 2.49
CA LEU A 830 26.31 38.26 2.70
C LEU A 830 25.84 37.48 3.94
N SER A 831 24.87 37.97 4.67
CA SER A 831 24.34 37.26 5.84
C SER A 831 23.48 36.06 5.41
N PRO A 832 23.49 34.95 6.17
CA PRO A 832 22.59 33.87 5.88
C PRO A 832 21.13 34.27 6.12
N HIS A 833 20.21 33.73 5.33
CA HIS A 833 18.77 33.95 5.53
C HIS A 833 18.30 33.41 6.89
N GLY A 834 18.84 32.25 7.31
CA GLY A 834 18.54 31.65 8.61
C GLY A 834 17.53 30.51 8.54
N TRP A 835 16.90 30.22 9.70
CA TRP A 835 15.94 29.13 9.84
C TRP A 835 14.53 29.56 9.45
N GLU A 836 13.91 28.73 8.58
CA GLU A 836 12.51 28.86 8.19
C GLU A 836 11.76 27.54 8.43
N THR A 837 10.47 27.66 8.82
CA THR A 837 9.59 26.52 9.01
C THR A 837 8.55 26.49 7.92
N HIS A 838 8.46 25.37 7.22
CA HIS A 838 7.56 25.17 6.09
C HIS A 838 6.52 24.10 6.37
N PHE A 839 5.29 24.37 6.02
CA PHE A 839 4.20 23.42 6.11
C PHE A 839 3.84 22.89 4.72
N ILE A 840 3.51 21.61 4.64
CA ILE A 840 3.04 20.98 3.42
C ILE A 840 1.67 20.38 3.70
N ILE A 841 0.69 20.80 2.94
CA ILE A 841 -0.70 20.38 3.08
C ILE A 841 -1.22 20.00 1.69
N GLY A 842 -1.68 18.77 1.53
CA GLY A 842 -2.23 18.25 0.28
C GLY A 842 -1.27 17.39 -0.53
N GLN A 843 -1.77 16.82 -1.62
CA GLN A 843 -0.95 16.08 -2.58
C GLN A 843 -0.22 17.08 -3.50
N GLN A 844 1.03 17.34 -3.23
CA GLN A 844 1.96 17.83 -4.24
C GLN A 844 2.67 16.62 -4.86
N PHE A 845 2.06 16.03 -5.88
CA PHE A 845 2.67 14.99 -6.72
C PHE A 845 2.83 15.49 -8.14
#